data_1cdf8bba94452ba2b5a9e31a76ea67c9
#
_entry.id   1cdf8bba94452ba2b5a9e31a76ea67c9
#
_cell.length_a   1.000
_cell.length_b   1.000
_cell.length_c   1.000
_cell.angle_alpha   90.00
_cell.angle_beta   90.00
_cell.angle_gamma   90.00
#
_symmetry.space_group_name_H-M   'P 1'
#
loop_
_entity.id
_entity.type
_entity.pdbx_description
1 polymer ?
#
loop_
_entity_poly.entity_id
_entity_poly.type
_entity_poly.pdbx_seq_one_letter_code
_entity_poly.pdbx_strand_id
1 'polypeptide(L)'
;MIAAPAGILMQFLILLQVYAISIIIIAMIVSLDNISLSFDDKSFILHQITSRVYEHSRIGLIGANGAGKSTLLNIINGDIEADDGTLARSNGKSIGILRQDGGLSGQNSIMSEMLGVFEHLNQMERDIRGLEAAIAETSPDSAHYIELERRYAELQACFEAREGYHTEVKIATVLNGMGFRGVNTETPVGILSGGERTRLAICKLLLQTPDLLILDEPTNHLDFKTLLWLEDYLAGYKRALIIVSHDRYFLDRLCSTVWELQNNELSVFSGNYSAYVRQKDERDQLVRREYEAQQREIAEMKDFVARNIVRASTSNRAKSRQKALERLEENLQKPKPAPKPPLIRFKKSRDPVRDVLTVKDLCVSVGQNERKKQLLSGLNLEVKRGEKLAIIGANGVGKTSLLRSLTGELKCAGMIEWGRNCDISYFDQSEGGFDGDKTALEALWNVYPREYEHTIRTALGRVGLTGENAQKPVCILSGGERARLKFARLMLSHGNVLILDEPTNHLDLGSKEAVDKALNEFDGTLLVVSHDRYLLNKFPDKILEMHPDGMKIYHGRYDRYIAQKQSEAPDAPTPGAKTEKKPGQTGSCYRTKKQRSEEAAQRSKLAGLESKIESLECEISRLEQEIGSPELAADYLLLQEKYEALESKRIELDECLDRWSRLVADD
;
A
#
# COMPACT_ATOMS: atom_id res chain seq x y z
N MET A 1 37.00 18.06 -45.89
CA MET A 1 36.16 16.89 -45.51
C MET A 1 37.09 15.80 -45.01
N ILE A 2 37.21 15.68 -43.68
CA ILE A 2 38.02 14.60 -43.06
C ILE A 2 37.00 13.62 -42.52
N ALA A 3 36.83 12.50 -43.20
CA ALA A 3 36.03 11.41 -42.73
C ALA A 3 36.69 10.81 -41.48
N ALA A 4 36.07 10.94 -40.33
CA ALA A 4 36.53 10.23 -39.14
C ALA A 4 36.48 8.71 -39.44
N PRO A 5 37.56 7.95 -39.15
CA PRO A 5 37.58 6.54 -39.48
C PRO A 5 36.51 5.78 -38.67
N ALA A 6 35.68 5.00 -39.35
CA ALA A 6 34.57 4.20 -38.79
C ALA A 6 34.97 3.40 -37.54
N GLY A 7 36.23 3.06 -37.37
CA GLY A 7 36.80 2.39 -36.21
C GLY A 7 36.75 3.21 -34.90
N ILE A 8 36.89 4.54 -34.97
CA ILE A 8 36.85 5.40 -33.78
C ILE A 8 35.39 5.52 -33.27
N LEU A 9 34.43 5.60 -34.19
CA LEU A 9 33.01 5.65 -33.84
C LEU A 9 32.56 4.34 -33.20
N MET A 10 33.03 3.20 -33.69
CA MET A 10 32.72 1.88 -33.16
C MET A 10 33.37 1.65 -31.79
N GLN A 11 34.61 2.10 -31.57
CA GLN A 11 35.26 2.08 -30.25
C GLN A 11 34.56 2.98 -29.25
N PHE A 12 34.06 4.14 -29.64
CA PHE A 12 33.31 5.05 -28.78
C PHE A 12 31.96 4.49 -28.40
N LEU A 13 31.26 3.83 -29.32
CA LEU A 13 30.01 3.10 -29.05
C LEU A 13 30.21 1.92 -28.09
N ILE A 14 31.27 1.14 -28.24
CA ILE A 14 31.61 0.04 -27.34
C ILE A 14 31.97 0.59 -25.94
N LEU A 15 32.75 1.66 -25.85
CA LEU A 15 33.07 2.33 -24.58
C LEU A 15 31.81 2.89 -23.90
N LEU A 16 30.91 3.50 -24.66
CA LEU A 16 29.61 3.99 -24.13
C LEU A 16 28.73 2.82 -23.65
N GLN A 17 28.70 1.71 -24.39
CA GLN A 17 27.96 0.51 -23.94
C GLN A 17 28.58 -0.11 -22.68
N VAL A 18 29.91 -0.24 -22.62
CA VAL A 18 30.60 -0.75 -21.43
C VAL A 18 30.40 0.18 -20.23
N TYR A 19 30.44 1.50 -20.45
CA TYR A 19 30.20 2.50 -19.41
C TYR A 19 28.75 2.46 -18.92
N ALA A 20 27.77 2.35 -19.83
CA ALA A 20 26.36 2.20 -19.50
C ALA A 20 26.09 0.88 -18.74
N ILE A 21 26.68 -0.24 -19.17
CA ILE A 21 26.58 -1.52 -18.46
C ILE A 21 27.23 -1.42 -17.08
N SER A 22 28.39 -0.75 -16.95
CA SER A 22 29.05 -0.56 -15.66
C SER A 22 28.21 0.31 -14.71
N ILE A 23 27.57 1.37 -15.18
CA ILE A 23 26.65 2.20 -14.37
C ILE A 23 25.44 1.36 -13.90
N ILE A 24 24.87 0.56 -14.80
CA ILE A 24 23.73 -0.33 -14.46
C ILE A 24 24.12 -1.36 -13.41
N ILE A 25 25.33 -1.93 -13.50
CA ILE A 25 25.85 -2.90 -12.53
C ILE A 25 26.13 -2.23 -11.17
N ILE A 26 26.66 -1.00 -11.15
CA ILE A 26 26.95 -0.24 -9.93
C ILE A 26 25.66 0.16 -9.19
N ALA A 27 24.60 0.43 -9.93
CA ALA A 27 23.29 0.81 -9.36
C ALA A 27 22.42 -0.37 -8.95
N MET A 28 22.80 -1.60 -9.23
CA MET A 28 22.03 -2.80 -8.90
C MET A 28 22.30 -3.24 -7.46
N ILE A 29 21.23 -3.49 -6.68
CA ILE A 29 21.32 -4.01 -5.30
C ILE A 29 21.15 -5.51 -5.29
N VAL A 30 20.12 -6.03 -5.99
CA VAL A 30 19.78 -7.47 -6.03
C VAL A 30 19.44 -7.86 -7.46
N SER A 31 19.98 -9.02 -7.93
CA SER A 31 19.54 -9.71 -9.16
C SER A 31 19.03 -11.09 -8.82
N LEU A 32 17.88 -11.41 -9.34
CA LEU A 32 17.24 -12.72 -9.31
C LEU A 32 17.32 -13.28 -10.73
N ASP A 33 18.00 -14.38 -10.94
CA ASP A 33 18.13 -15.00 -12.26
C ASP A 33 17.63 -16.45 -12.19
N ASN A 34 16.47 -16.73 -12.80
CA ASN A 34 15.81 -18.05 -12.89
C ASN A 34 15.56 -18.75 -11.54
N ILE A 35 15.27 -17.99 -10.50
CA ILE A 35 15.03 -18.51 -9.15
C ILE A 35 13.81 -19.44 -9.14
N SER A 36 14.01 -20.67 -8.65
CA SER A 36 12.95 -21.66 -8.45
C SER A 36 13.05 -22.26 -7.05
N LEU A 37 11.90 -22.48 -6.41
CA LEU A 37 11.80 -23.10 -5.09
C LEU A 37 10.55 -23.99 -4.99
N SER A 38 10.74 -25.19 -4.41
CA SER A 38 9.67 -26.14 -4.08
C SER A 38 9.84 -26.64 -2.65
N PHE A 39 8.77 -26.78 -1.87
CA PHE A 39 8.85 -27.43 -0.56
C PHE A 39 8.57 -28.94 -0.63
N ASP A 40 7.91 -29.38 -1.70
CA ASP A 40 7.67 -30.80 -2.00
C ASP A 40 8.09 -31.06 -3.44
N ASP A 41 8.72 -32.19 -3.73
CA ASP A 41 9.20 -32.58 -5.07
C ASP A 41 8.15 -32.53 -6.21
N LYS A 42 6.92 -32.12 -5.90
CA LYS A 42 5.78 -32.13 -6.83
C LYS A 42 5.21 -30.78 -7.19
N SER A 43 5.48 -29.69 -6.42
CA SER A 43 4.87 -28.39 -6.69
C SER A 43 5.82 -27.24 -6.41
N PHE A 44 6.07 -26.42 -7.44
CA PHE A 44 6.83 -25.19 -7.29
C PHE A 44 5.99 -24.15 -6.53
N ILE A 45 6.64 -23.42 -5.63
CA ILE A 45 6.12 -22.19 -5.02
C ILE A 45 6.56 -20.98 -5.85
N LEU A 46 7.82 -21.02 -6.32
CA LEU A 46 8.39 -20.04 -7.23
C LEU A 46 9.01 -20.80 -8.41
N HIS A 47 8.76 -20.32 -9.63
CA HIS A 47 9.23 -20.97 -10.84
C HIS A 47 9.86 -19.96 -11.79
N GLN A 48 11.15 -20.11 -12.06
CA GLN A 48 11.94 -19.31 -13.00
C GLN A 48 11.78 -17.80 -12.82
N ILE A 49 11.82 -17.32 -11.57
CA ILE A 49 11.72 -15.91 -11.25
C ILE A 49 12.99 -15.18 -11.69
N THR A 50 12.83 -14.21 -12.59
CA THR A 50 13.91 -13.32 -13.04
C THR A 50 13.50 -11.88 -12.87
N SER A 51 14.25 -11.12 -12.06
CA SER A 51 14.02 -9.69 -11.85
C SER A 51 15.23 -9.01 -11.21
N ARG A 52 15.23 -7.67 -11.20
CA ARG A 52 16.34 -6.86 -10.68
C ARG A 52 15.82 -5.73 -9.82
N VAL A 53 16.57 -5.41 -8.76
CA VAL A 53 16.32 -4.28 -7.89
C VAL A 53 17.49 -3.31 -7.98
N TYR A 54 17.20 -2.07 -8.34
CA TYR A 54 18.19 -1.00 -8.47
C TYR A 54 18.09 -0.01 -7.30
N GLU A 55 19.11 0.81 -7.12
CA GLU A 55 19.03 1.98 -6.24
C GLU A 55 17.82 2.83 -6.64
N HIS A 56 17.08 3.32 -5.65
CA HIS A 56 15.84 4.09 -5.84
C HIS A 56 14.65 3.32 -6.45
N SER A 57 14.74 2.01 -6.69
CA SER A 57 13.58 1.21 -7.11
C SER A 57 12.47 1.28 -6.09
N ARG A 58 11.23 1.50 -6.55
CA ARG A 58 10.02 1.51 -5.72
C ARG A 58 9.06 0.45 -6.23
N ILE A 59 9.10 -0.69 -5.59
CA ILE A 59 8.45 -1.92 -6.05
C ILE A 59 7.29 -2.27 -5.13
N GLY A 60 6.10 -2.46 -5.69
CA GLY A 60 4.96 -3.05 -5.00
C GLY A 60 4.82 -4.51 -5.38
N LEU A 61 5.02 -5.43 -4.43
CA LEU A 61 4.84 -6.87 -4.65
C LEU A 61 3.42 -7.28 -4.28
N ILE A 62 2.66 -7.76 -5.26
CA ILE A 62 1.27 -8.17 -5.11
C ILE A 62 1.07 -9.63 -5.53
N GLY A 63 -0.01 -10.23 -5.06
CA GLY A 63 -0.39 -11.61 -5.37
C GLY A 63 -1.37 -12.16 -4.32
N ALA A 64 -2.02 -13.27 -4.61
CA ALA A 64 -2.93 -13.93 -3.68
C ALA A 64 -2.22 -14.35 -2.38
N ASN A 65 -2.98 -14.57 -1.32
CA ASN A 65 -2.43 -15.17 -0.10
C ASN A 65 -1.93 -16.58 -0.40
N GLY A 66 -0.72 -16.89 0.07
CA GLY A 66 -0.06 -18.18 -0.22
C GLY A 66 0.63 -18.26 -1.58
N ALA A 67 0.67 -17.18 -2.39
CA ALA A 67 1.34 -17.16 -3.69
C ALA A 67 2.88 -17.23 -3.63
N GLY A 68 3.49 -17.17 -2.43
CA GLY A 68 4.94 -17.21 -2.26
C GLY A 68 5.61 -15.83 -2.09
N LYS A 69 4.82 -14.75 -1.81
CA LYS A 69 5.37 -13.39 -1.63
C LYS A 69 6.44 -13.33 -0.53
N SER A 70 6.09 -13.76 0.68
CA SER A 70 7.03 -13.77 1.82
C SER A 70 8.21 -14.72 1.58
N THR A 71 8.01 -15.81 0.86
CA THR A 71 9.08 -16.72 0.44
C THR A 71 10.08 -16.03 -0.49
N LEU A 72 9.59 -15.29 -1.49
CA LEU A 72 10.44 -14.48 -2.38
C LEU A 72 11.23 -13.42 -1.61
N LEU A 73 10.59 -12.74 -0.65
CA LEU A 73 11.26 -11.75 0.21
C LEU A 73 12.34 -12.41 1.08
N ASN A 74 12.10 -13.60 1.63
CA ASN A 74 13.08 -14.33 2.42
C ASN A 74 14.26 -14.81 1.57
N ILE A 75 14.04 -15.18 0.30
CA ILE A 75 15.12 -15.46 -0.64
C ILE A 75 15.94 -14.19 -0.90
N ILE A 76 15.28 -13.04 -1.19
CA ILE A 76 15.96 -11.76 -1.40
C ILE A 76 16.76 -11.37 -0.15
N ASN A 77 16.28 -11.62 1.05
CA ASN A 77 17.00 -11.38 2.30
C ASN A 77 18.09 -12.44 2.59
N GLY A 78 18.02 -13.65 1.98
CA GLY A 78 18.92 -14.79 2.16
C GLY A 78 18.65 -15.64 3.39
N ASP A 79 17.45 -15.54 3.91
CA ASP A 79 16.98 -16.43 4.98
C ASP A 79 16.61 -17.81 4.41
N ILE A 80 16.32 -17.89 3.09
CA ILE A 80 16.00 -19.12 2.37
C ILE A 80 16.87 -19.20 1.12
N GLU A 81 17.50 -20.34 0.88
CA GLU A 81 18.20 -20.64 -0.37
C GLU A 81 17.21 -21.18 -1.43
N ALA A 82 17.40 -20.79 -2.68
CA ALA A 82 16.61 -21.29 -3.79
C ALA A 82 17.13 -22.68 -4.23
N ASP A 83 16.22 -23.53 -4.73
CA ASP A 83 16.60 -24.85 -5.25
C ASP A 83 17.37 -24.74 -6.58
N ASP A 84 17.02 -23.75 -7.41
CA ASP A 84 17.65 -23.48 -8.69
C ASP A 84 17.70 -21.98 -8.98
N GLY A 85 18.64 -21.57 -9.83
CA GLY A 85 18.89 -20.19 -10.20
C GLY A 85 19.99 -19.52 -9.39
N THR A 86 20.17 -18.21 -9.60
CA THR A 86 21.25 -17.44 -8.97
C THR A 86 20.71 -16.16 -8.34
N LEU A 87 21.03 -15.96 -7.06
CA LEU A 87 20.81 -14.71 -6.35
C LEU A 87 22.14 -13.95 -6.24
N ALA A 88 22.25 -12.81 -6.92
CA ALA A 88 23.39 -11.92 -6.79
C ALA A 88 23.01 -10.67 -5.96
N ARG A 89 23.84 -10.34 -4.98
CA ARG A 89 23.72 -9.13 -4.15
C ARG A 89 24.95 -8.27 -4.30
N SER A 90 24.76 -6.97 -4.34
CA SER A 90 25.87 -6.03 -4.38
C SER A 90 26.59 -6.01 -3.03
N ASN A 91 27.92 -6.15 -3.05
CA ASN A 91 28.73 -6.09 -1.85
C ASN A 91 28.62 -4.73 -1.15
N GLY A 92 28.48 -4.74 0.18
CA GLY A 92 28.43 -3.53 0.99
C GLY A 92 27.07 -2.83 1.02
N LYS A 93 26.03 -3.35 0.36
CA LYS A 93 24.66 -2.86 0.46
C LYS A 93 23.88 -3.55 1.57
N SER A 94 23.20 -2.75 2.39
CA SER A 94 22.40 -3.22 3.52
C SER A 94 20.96 -3.50 3.08
N ILE A 95 20.41 -4.64 3.53
CA ILE A 95 19.00 -5.00 3.33
C ILE A 95 18.32 -5.03 4.69
N GLY A 96 17.20 -4.32 4.83
CA GLY A 96 16.35 -4.35 6.03
C GLY A 96 14.99 -4.93 5.70
N ILE A 97 14.59 -5.96 6.44
CA ILE A 97 13.29 -6.62 6.28
C ILE A 97 12.49 -6.57 7.59
N LEU A 98 11.20 -6.27 7.47
CA LEU A 98 10.27 -6.37 8.58
C LEU A 98 9.97 -7.85 8.85
N ARG A 99 10.48 -8.39 9.96
CA ARG A 99 10.21 -9.77 10.40
C ARG A 99 8.94 -9.81 11.27
N GLN A 100 8.27 -10.95 11.29
CA GLN A 100 7.06 -11.14 12.11
C GLN A 100 7.32 -11.00 13.62
N ASP A 101 8.49 -11.40 14.10
CA ASP A 101 8.96 -11.22 15.47
C ASP A 101 9.53 -9.82 15.74
N GLY A 102 9.65 -8.99 14.69
CA GLY A 102 10.17 -7.62 14.73
C GLY A 102 11.66 -7.50 15.00
N GLY A 103 12.39 -8.60 15.25
CA GLY A 103 13.82 -8.58 15.60
C GLY A 103 14.11 -7.70 16.84
N LEU A 104 13.16 -7.64 17.78
CA LEU A 104 13.24 -6.83 19.00
C LEU A 104 13.54 -7.71 20.21
N SER A 105 14.38 -7.20 21.13
CA SER A 105 14.59 -7.87 22.41
C SER A 105 13.48 -7.54 23.41
N GLY A 106 12.79 -8.56 23.89
CA GLY A 106 11.70 -8.38 24.87
C GLY A 106 12.11 -7.79 26.20
N GLN A 107 13.40 -7.81 26.53
CA GLN A 107 13.94 -7.31 27.80
C GLN A 107 14.33 -5.83 27.76
N ASN A 108 14.63 -5.30 26.58
CA ASN A 108 15.05 -3.92 26.40
C ASN A 108 13.85 -2.95 26.52
N SER A 109 14.13 -1.71 26.95
CA SER A 109 13.15 -0.62 26.84
C SER A 109 13.00 -0.15 25.38
N ILE A 110 11.89 0.53 25.07
CA ILE A 110 11.66 1.14 23.76
C ILE A 110 12.84 2.03 23.36
N MET A 111 13.30 2.89 24.28
CA MET A 111 14.42 3.80 24.01
C MET A 111 15.72 3.05 23.79
N SER A 112 16.01 2.03 24.59
CA SER A 112 17.23 1.22 24.46
C SER A 112 17.28 0.50 23.10
N GLU A 113 16.16 -0.03 22.61
CA GLU A 113 16.08 -0.64 21.27
C GLU A 113 16.33 0.36 20.14
N MET A 114 15.83 1.59 20.27
CA MET A 114 16.04 2.64 19.26
C MET A 114 17.47 3.18 19.28
N LEU A 115 18.04 3.40 20.46
CA LEU A 115 19.45 3.83 20.63
C LEU A 115 20.43 2.78 20.13
N GLY A 116 20.11 1.49 20.28
CA GLY A 116 20.92 0.39 19.76
C GLY A 116 21.16 0.44 18.24
N VAL A 117 20.27 1.08 17.47
CA VAL A 117 20.47 1.30 16.03
C VAL A 117 21.68 2.21 15.77
N PHE A 118 21.95 3.13 16.67
CA PHE A 118 22.99 4.14 16.56
C PHE A 118 24.25 3.80 17.40
N GLU A 119 24.41 2.53 17.83
CA GLU A 119 25.55 2.13 18.67
C GLU A 119 26.91 2.49 18.04
N HIS A 120 27.00 2.40 16.69
CA HIS A 120 28.21 2.81 15.97
C HIS A 120 28.48 4.33 16.07
N LEU A 121 27.44 5.18 16.13
CA LEU A 121 27.57 6.63 16.35
C LEU A 121 27.90 6.92 17.81
N ASN A 122 27.27 6.21 18.75
CA ASN A 122 27.59 6.31 20.17
C ASN A 122 29.04 5.90 20.46
N GLN A 123 29.57 4.91 19.73
CA GLN A 123 30.98 4.53 19.84
C GLN A 123 31.88 5.60 19.24
N MET A 124 31.55 6.18 18.09
CA MET A 124 32.28 7.31 17.50
C MET A 124 32.30 8.51 18.43
N GLU A 125 31.20 8.82 19.12
CA GLU A 125 31.14 9.90 20.11
C GLU A 125 32.06 9.64 21.29
N ARG A 126 32.09 8.40 21.80
CA ARG A 126 33.03 7.98 22.86
C ARG A 126 34.47 8.12 22.42
N ASP A 127 34.78 7.71 21.18
CA ASP A 127 36.14 7.80 20.62
C ASP A 127 36.54 9.27 20.42
N ILE A 128 35.64 10.15 19.97
CA ILE A 128 35.86 11.60 19.86
C ILE A 128 36.21 12.20 21.23
N ARG A 129 35.41 11.91 22.28
CA ARG A 129 35.66 12.38 23.64
C ARG A 129 36.99 11.84 24.21
N GLY A 130 37.33 10.59 23.87
CA GLY A 130 38.61 10.00 24.22
C GLY A 130 39.80 10.72 23.58
N LEU A 131 39.66 11.10 22.30
CA LEU A 131 40.68 11.86 21.58
C LEU A 131 40.80 13.30 22.11
N GLU A 132 39.67 13.95 22.45
CA GLU A 132 39.68 15.28 23.12
C GLU A 132 40.47 15.27 24.40
N ALA A 133 40.24 14.24 25.26
CA ALA A 133 40.99 14.09 26.50
C ALA A 133 42.50 13.85 26.27
N ALA A 134 42.82 12.97 25.28
CA ALA A 134 44.22 12.70 24.93
C ALA A 134 44.95 13.91 24.32
N ILE A 135 44.26 14.73 23.52
CA ILE A 135 44.79 16.01 22.97
C ILE A 135 45.07 17.00 24.09
N ALA A 136 44.15 17.10 25.09
CA ALA A 136 44.33 18.01 26.22
C ALA A 136 45.52 17.65 27.12
N GLU A 137 45.88 16.36 27.20
CA GLU A 137 47.03 15.87 27.98
C GLU A 137 48.36 15.88 27.23
N THR A 138 48.33 16.08 25.91
CA THR A 138 49.51 15.98 25.02
C THR A 138 50.09 17.37 24.74
N SER A 139 51.44 17.51 24.78
CA SER A 139 52.10 18.77 24.42
C SER A 139 51.90 19.12 22.96
N PRO A 140 51.48 20.41 22.63
CA PRO A 140 51.18 20.87 21.28
C PRO A 140 52.33 20.71 20.24
N ASP A 141 53.57 20.68 20.72
CA ASP A 141 54.78 20.60 19.88
C ASP A 141 55.15 19.15 19.52
N SER A 142 54.40 18.15 19.96
CA SER A 142 54.73 16.75 19.72
C SER A 142 54.13 16.25 18.39
N ALA A 143 54.88 15.37 17.67
CA ALA A 143 54.37 14.71 16.50
C ALA A 143 53.11 13.88 16.80
N HIS A 144 52.97 13.43 18.05
CA HIS A 144 51.76 12.68 18.48
C HIS A 144 50.53 13.58 18.61
N TYR A 145 50.66 14.83 19.00
CA TYR A 145 49.59 15.81 19.00
C TYR A 145 49.00 16.01 17.61
N ILE A 146 49.82 16.20 16.57
CA ILE A 146 49.40 16.39 15.19
C ILE A 146 48.61 15.16 14.70
N GLU A 147 49.03 13.94 15.03
CA GLU A 147 48.35 12.71 14.66
C GLU A 147 46.98 12.57 15.36
N LEU A 148 46.89 12.92 16.64
CA LEU A 148 45.65 12.94 17.40
C LEU A 148 44.64 13.97 16.84
N GLU A 149 45.12 15.18 16.51
CA GLU A 149 44.30 16.23 15.90
C GLU A 149 43.74 15.82 14.55
N ARG A 150 44.56 15.19 13.69
CA ARG A 150 44.14 14.69 12.41
C ARG A 150 43.04 13.64 12.58
N ARG A 151 43.25 12.68 13.49
CA ARG A 151 42.28 11.60 13.75
C ARG A 151 40.96 12.10 14.33
N TYR A 152 41.06 13.11 15.22
CA TYR A 152 39.89 13.81 15.77
C TYR A 152 39.08 14.50 14.68
N ALA A 153 39.74 15.27 13.80
CA ALA A 153 39.08 15.98 12.72
C ALA A 153 38.40 15.01 11.72
N GLU A 154 39.08 13.89 11.36
CA GLU A 154 38.51 12.87 10.50
C GLU A 154 37.27 12.21 11.12
N LEU A 155 37.33 11.86 12.40
CA LEU A 155 36.24 11.20 13.12
C LEU A 155 35.07 12.15 13.35
N GLN A 156 35.34 13.40 13.69
CA GLN A 156 34.33 14.44 13.86
C GLN A 156 33.60 14.73 12.55
N ALA A 157 34.33 14.91 11.45
CA ALA A 157 33.73 15.09 10.14
C ALA A 157 32.83 13.90 9.71
N CYS A 158 33.25 12.67 10.06
CA CYS A 158 32.46 11.48 9.79
C CYS A 158 31.18 11.43 10.66
N PHE A 159 31.28 11.82 11.93
CA PHE A 159 30.15 11.90 12.86
C PHE A 159 29.14 12.96 12.45
N GLU A 160 29.60 14.15 12.06
CA GLU A 160 28.76 15.24 11.53
C GLU A 160 28.09 14.86 10.21
N ALA A 161 28.84 14.26 9.27
CA ALA A 161 28.28 13.80 7.99
C ALA A 161 27.17 12.74 8.16
N ARG A 162 27.20 11.99 9.27
CA ARG A 162 26.17 11.03 9.66
C ARG A 162 25.08 11.61 10.56
N GLU A 163 25.10 12.94 10.79
CA GLU A 163 24.14 13.67 11.64
C GLU A 163 24.06 13.10 13.08
N GLY A 164 25.20 12.72 13.66
CA GLY A 164 25.29 12.06 14.95
C GLY A 164 24.64 12.85 16.11
N TYR A 165 24.67 14.18 16.07
CA TYR A 165 24.03 15.05 17.08
C TYR A 165 22.50 15.06 17.04
N HIS A 166 21.87 14.51 15.99
CA HIS A 166 20.41 14.54 15.82
C HIS A 166 19.72 13.19 16.08
N THR A 167 20.43 12.21 16.65
CA THR A 167 19.90 10.85 16.87
C THR A 167 18.64 10.84 17.72
N GLU A 168 18.61 11.56 18.85
CA GLU A 168 17.45 11.62 19.74
C GLU A 168 16.24 12.28 19.06
N VAL A 169 16.48 13.34 18.28
CA VAL A 169 15.41 14.03 17.54
C VAL A 169 14.83 13.11 16.46
N LYS A 170 15.68 12.34 15.76
CA LYS A 170 15.24 11.34 14.77
C LYS A 170 14.40 10.25 15.43
N ILE A 171 14.87 9.70 16.56
CA ILE A 171 14.13 8.69 17.33
C ILE A 171 12.77 9.24 17.76
N ALA A 172 12.74 10.43 18.37
CA ALA A 172 11.49 11.05 18.82
C ALA A 172 10.52 11.31 17.65
N THR A 173 11.03 11.77 16.50
CA THR A 173 10.22 12.02 15.29
C THR A 173 9.58 10.73 14.79
N VAL A 174 10.35 9.66 14.65
CA VAL A 174 9.85 8.37 14.16
C VAL A 174 8.88 7.74 15.16
N LEU A 175 9.21 7.72 16.45
CA LEU A 175 8.31 7.18 17.49
C LEU A 175 6.99 7.95 17.56
N ASN A 176 7.04 9.29 17.53
CA ASN A 176 5.83 10.12 17.56
C ASN A 176 4.94 9.89 16.31
N GLY A 177 5.57 9.77 15.14
CA GLY A 177 4.88 9.49 13.88
C GLY A 177 4.22 8.12 13.87
N MET A 178 4.86 7.12 14.45
CA MET A 178 4.34 5.74 14.56
C MET A 178 3.40 5.52 15.76
N GLY A 179 2.93 6.61 16.40
CA GLY A 179 1.88 6.57 17.41
C GLY A 179 2.35 6.23 18.82
N PHE A 180 3.64 6.38 19.13
CA PHE A 180 4.18 6.24 20.48
C PHE A 180 4.22 7.55 21.28
N ARG A 181 3.53 8.60 20.79
CA ARG A 181 3.46 9.88 21.48
C ARG A 181 2.81 9.71 22.87
N GLY A 182 3.54 10.11 23.93
CA GLY A 182 3.07 10.00 25.31
C GLY A 182 3.19 8.61 25.93
N VAL A 183 3.75 7.64 25.22
CA VAL A 183 4.13 6.34 25.80
C VAL A 183 5.44 6.53 26.55
N ASN A 184 5.55 5.93 27.76
CA ASN A 184 6.80 5.93 28.49
C ASN A 184 7.84 5.11 27.71
N THR A 185 8.91 5.75 27.25
CA THR A 185 9.97 5.13 26.45
C THR A 185 10.81 4.12 27.22
N GLU A 186 10.73 4.13 28.57
CA GLU A 186 11.37 3.13 29.44
C GLU A 186 10.53 1.83 29.55
N THR A 187 9.37 1.77 28.93
CA THR A 187 8.52 0.56 28.92
C THR A 187 9.25 -0.59 28.24
N PRO A 188 9.36 -1.78 28.90
CA PRO A 188 9.94 -2.96 28.26
C PRO A 188 9.13 -3.39 27.02
N VAL A 189 9.83 -3.75 25.94
CA VAL A 189 9.22 -4.21 24.68
C VAL A 189 8.35 -5.44 24.90
N GLY A 190 8.70 -6.29 25.87
CA GLY A 190 7.93 -7.50 26.21
C GLY A 190 6.48 -7.26 26.64
N ILE A 191 6.16 -6.06 27.15
CA ILE A 191 4.81 -5.71 27.63
C ILE A 191 3.91 -5.20 26.49
N LEU A 192 4.51 -4.78 25.36
CA LEU A 192 3.78 -4.24 24.22
C LEU A 192 2.89 -5.30 23.57
N SER A 193 1.73 -4.86 23.08
CA SER A 193 0.86 -5.70 22.24
C SER A 193 1.55 -6.07 20.92
N GLY A 194 1.07 -7.11 20.23
CA GLY A 194 1.64 -7.54 18.94
C GLY A 194 1.69 -6.40 17.91
N GLY A 195 0.62 -5.63 17.78
CA GLY A 195 0.58 -4.49 16.86
C GLY A 195 1.54 -3.35 17.26
N GLU A 196 1.76 -3.10 18.56
CA GLU A 196 2.76 -2.13 19.04
C GLU A 196 4.17 -2.61 18.76
N ARG A 197 4.46 -3.90 18.93
CA ARG A 197 5.76 -4.47 18.58
C ARG A 197 6.05 -4.35 17.09
N THR A 198 5.09 -4.64 16.24
CA THR A 198 5.24 -4.46 14.78
C THR A 198 5.53 -3.00 14.44
N ARG A 199 4.80 -2.04 15.03
CA ARG A 199 5.07 -0.61 14.84
C ARG A 199 6.47 -0.21 15.31
N LEU A 200 6.91 -0.72 16.45
CA LEU A 200 8.26 -0.46 16.96
C LEU A 200 9.35 -1.06 16.06
N ALA A 201 9.11 -2.25 15.50
CA ALA A 201 10.02 -2.87 14.54
C ALA A 201 10.15 -2.03 13.25
N ILE A 202 9.03 -1.47 12.77
CA ILE A 202 9.06 -0.52 11.66
C ILE A 202 9.90 0.72 12.05
N CYS A 203 9.71 1.31 13.24
CA CYS A 203 10.54 2.43 13.71
C CYS A 203 12.03 2.10 13.64
N LYS A 204 12.43 0.92 14.15
CA LYS A 204 13.82 0.45 14.13
C LYS A 204 14.37 0.39 12.71
N LEU A 205 13.64 -0.20 11.77
CA LEU A 205 14.01 -0.30 10.35
C LEU A 205 14.11 1.07 9.67
N LEU A 206 13.17 1.97 9.92
CA LEU A 206 13.21 3.34 9.39
C LEU A 206 14.43 4.11 9.88
N LEU A 207 14.81 3.95 11.15
CA LEU A 207 16.01 4.56 11.72
C LEU A 207 17.31 3.96 11.17
N GLN A 208 17.34 2.67 10.84
CA GLN A 208 18.49 1.99 10.21
C GLN A 208 18.78 2.50 8.80
N THR A 209 17.76 3.02 8.10
CA THR A 209 17.88 3.52 6.72
C THR A 209 18.66 2.60 5.77
N PRO A 210 18.26 1.31 5.60
CA PRO A 210 18.97 0.35 4.75
C PRO A 210 18.95 0.77 3.27
N ASP A 211 19.90 0.26 2.45
CA ASP A 211 19.94 0.54 1.01
C ASP A 211 18.74 -0.10 0.28
N LEU A 212 18.24 -1.22 0.77
CA LEU A 212 16.98 -1.83 0.35
C LEU A 212 16.10 -2.07 1.59
N LEU A 213 14.98 -1.39 1.66
CA LEU A 213 13.97 -1.56 2.69
C LEU A 213 12.85 -2.47 2.16
N ILE A 214 12.57 -3.56 2.88
CA ILE A 214 11.53 -4.53 2.55
C ILE A 214 10.47 -4.50 3.64
N LEU A 215 9.23 -4.16 3.28
CA LEU A 215 8.10 -4.09 4.20
C LEU A 215 7.01 -5.09 3.77
N ASP A 216 6.75 -6.10 4.61
CA ASP A 216 5.68 -7.07 4.40
C ASP A 216 4.47 -6.66 5.22
N GLU A 217 3.38 -6.25 4.55
CA GLU A 217 2.11 -5.79 5.11
C GLU A 217 2.26 -4.73 6.23
N PRO A 218 3.02 -3.63 6.01
CA PRO A 218 3.27 -2.63 7.04
C PRO A 218 2.02 -1.86 7.45
N THR A 219 0.97 -1.89 6.64
CA THR A 219 -0.30 -1.19 6.87
C THR A 219 -1.20 -1.90 7.88
N ASN A 220 -0.95 -3.19 8.16
CA ASN A 220 -1.70 -3.95 9.13
C ASN A 220 -1.50 -3.36 10.54
N HIS A 221 -2.58 -3.24 11.30
CA HIS A 221 -2.59 -2.69 12.66
C HIS A 221 -2.22 -1.21 12.81
N LEU A 222 -2.07 -0.47 11.70
CA LEU A 222 -1.89 0.98 11.73
C LEU A 222 -3.25 1.69 11.75
N ASP A 223 -3.36 2.69 12.60
CA ASP A 223 -4.47 3.62 12.50
C ASP A 223 -4.21 4.65 11.38
N PHE A 224 -5.25 5.36 11.04
CA PHE A 224 -5.26 6.27 9.91
C PHE A 224 -4.17 7.36 9.97
N LYS A 225 -3.92 7.91 11.15
CA LYS A 225 -2.91 8.97 11.37
C LYS A 225 -1.49 8.42 11.19
N THR A 226 -1.22 7.27 11.77
CA THR A 226 0.06 6.58 11.67
C THR A 226 0.35 6.14 10.24
N LEU A 227 -0.70 5.66 9.52
CA LEU A 227 -0.60 5.26 8.12
C LEU A 227 -0.21 6.45 7.22
N LEU A 228 -0.89 7.60 7.36
CA LEU A 228 -0.56 8.81 6.59
C LEU A 228 0.87 9.27 6.85
N TRP A 229 1.30 9.26 8.10
CA TRP A 229 2.66 9.64 8.45
C TRP A 229 3.69 8.69 7.82
N LEU A 230 3.44 7.38 7.87
CA LEU A 230 4.33 6.38 7.26
C LEU A 230 4.41 6.58 5.74
N GLU A 231 3.30 6.88 5.08
CA GLU A 231 3.27 7.21 3.65
C GLU A 231 4.14 8.41 3.32
N ASP A 232 3.99 9.52 4.08
CA ASP A 232 4.78 10.74 3.88
C ASP A 232 6.27 10.47 4.09
N TYR A 233 6.62 9.71 5.13
CA TYR A 233 8.01 9.32 5.40
C TYR A 233 8.60 8.47 4.27
N LEU A 234 7.89 7.43 3.82
CA LEU A 234 8.33 6.55 2.75
C LEU A 234 8.34 7.25 1.38
N ALA A 235 7.47 8.21 1.14
CA ALA A 235 7.52 9.04 -0.07
C ALA A 235 8.83 9.84 -0.14
N GLY A 236 9.33 10.34 1.01
CA GLY A 236 10.63 11.00 1.13
C GLY A 236 11.84 10.06 1.18
N TYR A 237 11.64 8.75 1.28
CA TYR A 237 12.73 7.78 1.40
C TYR A 237 13.52 7.67 0.08
N LYS A 238 14.82 7.97 0.10
CA LYS A 238 15.65 8.12 -1.13
C LYS A 238 16.27 6.82 -1.63
N ARG A 239 16.15 5.70 -0.91
CA ARG A 239 16.76 4.42 -1.25
C ARG A 239 15.72 3.45 -1.80
N ALA A 240 16.15 2.23 -2.18
CA ALA A 240 15.25 1.22 -2.74
C ALA A 240 14.22 0.73 -1.72
N LEU A 241 13.03 0.44 -2.20
CA LEU A 241 11.88 0.04 -1.41
C LEU A 241 11.12 -1.10 -2.10
N ILE A 242 10.89 -2.20 -1.39
CA ILE A 242 9.94 -3.24 -1.78
C ILE A 242 8.84 -3.29 -0.73
N ILE A 243 7.60 -3.17 -1.18
CA ILE A 243 6.42 -3.18 -0.32
C ILE A 243 5.49 -4.32 -0.75
N VAL A 244 5.15 -5.19 0.18
CA VAL A 244 3.98 -6.04 0.06
C VAL A 244 2.84 -5.35 0.80
N SER A 245 1.77 -5.03 0.12
CA SER A 245 0.58 -4.47 0.77
C SER A 245 -0.69 -4.80 0.00
N HIS A 246 -1.77 -4.90 0.75
CA HIS A 246 -3.14 -4.98 0.21
C HIS A 246 -3.87 -3.62 0.28
N ASP A 247 -3.18 -2.53 0.62
CA ASP A 247 -3.70 -1.16 0.54
C ASP A 247 -3.33 -0.53 -0.81
N ARG A 248 -4.35 -0.29 -1.64
CA ARG A 248 -4.21 0.25 -3.00
C ARG A 248 -3.70 1.69 -3.02
N TYR A 249 -4.16 2.53 -2.09
CA TYR A 249 -3.69 3.91 -1.99
C TYR A 249 -2.22 3.97 -1.59
N PHE A 250 -1.81 3.10 -0.68
CA PHE A 250 -0.42 2.98 -0.25
C PHE A 250 0.50 2.58 -1.42
N LEU A 251 0.10 1.57 -2.20
CA LEU A 251 0.83 1.15 -3.39
C LEU A 251 0.83 2.22 -4.49
N ASP A 252 -0.30 2.88 -4.72
CA ASP A 252 -0.43 3.90 -5.76
C ASP A 252 0.47 5.10 -5.51
N ARG A 253 0.61 5.49 -4.24
CA ARG A 253 1.43 6.64 -3.83
C ARG A 253 2.92 6.35 -3.82
N LEU A 254 3.33 5.14 -3.45
CA LEU A 254 4.73 4.82 -3.15
C LEU A 254 5.45 4.05 -4.25
N CYS A 255 4.74 3.30 -5.08
CA CYS A 255 5.35 2.39 -6.05
C CYS A 255 5.36 2.97 -7.46
N SER A 256 6.47 2.79 -8.16
CA SER A 256 6.64 3.09 -9.59
C SER A 256 6.74 1.85 -10.46
N THR A 257 6.82 0.67 -9.83
CA THR A 257 6.87 -0.64 -10.49
C THR A 257 6.06 -1.62 -9.67
N VAL A 258 5.28 -2.47 -10.31
CA VAL A 258 4.48 -3.51 -9.66
C VAL A 258 4.99 -4.88 -10.09
N TRP A 259 5.33 -5.71 -9.13
CA TRP A 259 5.62 -7.11 -9.29
C TRP A 259 4.39 -7.94 -8.93
N GLU A 260 3.83 -8.63 -9.89
CA GLU A 260 2.72 -9.55 -9.68
C GLU A 260 3.23 -10.99 -9.60
N LEU A 261 3.03 -11.64 -8.47
CA LEU A 261 3.29 -13.06 -8.28
C LEU A 261 2.00 -13.86 -8.44
N GLN A 262 1.85 -14.54 -9.59
CA GLN A 262 0.68 -15.33 -9.94
C GLN A 262 1.08 -16.65 -10.59
N ASN A 263 0.45 -17.75 -10.21
CA ASN A 263 0.75 -19.09 -10.73
C ASN A 263 2.24 -19.44 -10.66
N ASN A 264 2.91 -19.06 -9.55
CA ASN A 264 4.33 -19.30 -9.27
C ASN A 264 5.32 -18.54 -10.17
N GLU A 265 4.83 -17.66 -11.03
CA GLU A 265 5.60 -16.81 -11.93
C GLU A 265 5.51 -15.33 -11.54
N LEU A 266 6.57 -14.58 -11.82
CA LEU A 266 6.62 -13.13 -11.59
C LEU A 266 6.40 -12.38 -12.90
N SER A 267 5.42 -11.47 -12.89
CA SER A 267 5.22 -10.50 -13.96
C SER A 267 5.55 -9.10 -13.46
N VAL A 268 6.29 -8.32 -14.25
CA VAL A 268 6.70 -6.95 -13.90
C VAL A 268 5.91 -5.95 -14.74
N PHE A 269 5.31 -4.97 -14.07
CA PHE A 269 4.54 -3.90 -14.70
C PHE A 269 5.13 -2.55 -14.32
N SER A 270 5.27 -1.65 -15.30
CA SER A 270 5.74 -0.28 -15.07
C SER A 270 4.57 0.62 -14.64
N GLY A 271 4.84 1.50 -13.68
CA GLY A 271 3.85 2.43 -13.15
C GLY A 271 3.35 2.03 -11.76
N ASN A 272 2.38 2.81 -11.26
CA ASN A 272 1.74 2.60 -9.98
C ASN A 272 0.66 1.49 -10.04
N TYR A 273 -0.02 1.24 -8.92
CA TYR A 273 -1.07 0.21 -8.85
C TYR A 273 -2.22 0.46 -9.84
N SER A 274 -2.66 1.70 -10.00
CA SER A 274 -3.72 2.06 -10.96
C SER A 274 -3.31 1.82 -12.42
N ALA A 275 -2.05 2.05 -12.75
CA ALA A 275 -1.50 1.73 -14.08
C ALA A 275 -1.41 0.21 -14.30
N TYR A 276 -0.97 -0.52 -13.29
CA TYR A 276 -0.94 -1.98 -13.31
C TYR A 276 -2.32 -2.58 -13.62
N VAL A 277 -3.38 -2.15 -12.91
CA VAL A 277 -4.74 -2.67 -13.11
C VAL A 277 -5.18 -2.52 -14.57
N ARG A 278 -4.91 -1.37 -15.19
CA ARG A 278 -5.23 -1.12 -16.60
C ARG A 278 -4.42 -2.01 -17.54
N GLN A 279 -3.09 -2.08 -17.36
CA GLN A 279 -2.21 -2.91 -18.18
C GLN A 279 -2.56 -4.40 -18.09
N LYS A 280 -2.93 -4.87 -16.88
CA LYS A 280 -3.36 -6.25 -16.67
C LYS A 280 -4.66 -6.55 -17.40
N ASP A 281 -5.67 -5.69 -17.28
CA ASP A 281 -6.95 -5.87 -17.96
C ASP A 281 -6.79 -5.89 -19.49
N GLU A 282 -5.98 -5.00 -20.04
CA GLU A 282 -5.64 -4.96 -21.46
C GLU A 282 -4.94 -6.25 -21.93
N ARG A 283 -3.94 -6.72 -21.14
CA ARG A 283 -3.22 -7.96 -21.41
C ARG A 283 -4.14 -9.18 -21.37
N ASP A 284 -4.98 -9.27 -20.34
CA ASP A 284 -5.92 -10.40 -20.18
C ASP A 284 -6.95 -10.43 -21.31
N GLN A 285 -7.44 -9.26 -21.74
CA GLN A 285 -8.33 -9.15 -22.90
C GLN A 285 -7.64 -9.55 -24.21
N LEU A 286 -6.37 -9.17 -24.41
CA LEU A 286 -5.58 -9.54 -25.58
C LEU A 286 -5.40 -11.07 -25.65
N VAL A 287 -4.92 -11.67 -24.56
CA VAL A 287 -4.72 -13.13 -24.47
C VAL A 287 -6.03 -13.88 -24.73
N ARG A 288 -7.15 -13.39 -24.18
CA ARG A 288 -8.47 -14.00 -24.44
C ARG A 288 -8.86 -13.91 -25.89
N ARG A 289 -8.68 -12.76 -26.54
CA ARG A 289 -9.00 -12.58 -27.97
C ARG A 289 -8.15 -13.47 -28.87
N GLU A 290 -6.86 -13.56 -28.60
CA GLU A 290 -5.94 -14.45 -29.32
C GLU A 290 -6.33 -15.92 -29.17
N TYR A 291 -6.64 -16.35 -27.94
CA TYR A 291 -7.11 -17.71 -27.70
C TYR A 291 -8.42 -18.02 -28.43
N GLU A 292 -9.40 -17.11 -28.39
CA GLU A 292 -10.67 -17.29 -29.11
C GLU A 292 -10.49 -17.31 -30.64
N ALA A 293 -9.52 -16.53 -31.16
CA ALA A 293 -9.19 -16.54 -32.59
C ALA A 293 -8.54 -17.88 -32.97
N GLN A 294 -7.56 -18.37 -32.21
CA GLN A 294 -6.93 -19.68 -32.43
C GLN A 294 -7.95 -20.83 -32.32
N GLN A 295 -8.87 -20.77 -31.35
CA GLN A 295 -9.94 -21.77 -31.22
C GLN A 295 -10.85 -21.80 -32.45
N ARG A 296 -11.18 -20.65 -33.04
CA ARG A 296 -11.94 -20.58 -34.28
C ARG A 296 -11.18 -21.18 -35.45
N GLU A 297 -9.91 -20.84 -35.60
CA GLU A 297 -9.06 -21.39 -36.65
C GLU A 297 -8.92 -22.92 -36.53
N ILE A 298 -8.71 -23.44 -35.32
CA ILE A 298 -8.68 -24.87 -35.02
C ILE A 298 -10.01 -25.53 -35.39
N ALA A 299 -11.14 -24.94 -35.05
CA ALA A 299 -12.47 -25.48 -35.39
C ALA A 299 -12.69 -25.53 -36.88
N GLU A 300 -12.33 -24.48 -37.63
CA GLU A 300 -12.44 -24.45 -39.12
C GLU A 300 -11.53 -25.49 -39.76
N MET A 301 -10.30 -25.66 -39.30
CA MET A 301 -9.39 -26.68 -39.81
C MET A 301 -9.88 -28.09 -39.50
N LYS A 302 -10.43 -28.35 -38.29
CA LYS A 302 -11.06 -29.64 -37.94
C LYS A 302 -12.21 -29.98 -38.88
N ASP A 303 -13.10 -29.03 -39.13
CA ASP A 303 -14.25 -29.21 -40.01
C ASP A 303 -13.79 -29.47 -41.47
N PHE A 304 -12.78 -28.72 -41.93
CA PHE A 304 -12.19 -28.97 -43.25
C PHE A 304 -11.59 -30.37 -43.39
N VAL A 305 -10.79 -30.81 -42.41
CA VAL A 305 -10.17 -32.15 -42.40
C VAL A 305 -11.24 -33.21 -42.35
N ALA A 306 -12.25 -33.10 -41.49
CA ALA A 306 -13.36 -34.06 -41.39
C ALA A 306 -14.11 -34.24 -42.71
N ARG A 307 -14.38 -33.17 -43.46
CA ARG A 307 -15.12 -33.22 -44.76
C ARG A 307 -14.28 -33.73 -45.93
N ASN A 308 -12.94 -33.61 -45.88
CA ASN A 308 -12.06 -33.85 -47.03
C ASN A 308 -11.13 -35.05 -46.91
N ILE A 309 -11.00 -35.66 -45.72
CA ILE A 309 -10.05 -36.79 -45.48
C ILE A 309 -10.43 -38.06 -46.25
N VAL A 310 -11.71 -38.29 -46.48
CA VAL A 310 -12.26 -39.51 -47.14
C VAL A 310 -12.21 -39.41 -48.66
N ARG A 311 -12.12 -38.22 -49.26
CA ARG A 311 -12.12 -38.03 -50.70
C ARG A 311 -10.72 -38.17 -51.29
N ALA A 312 -10.49 -39.10 -52.21
CA ALA A 312 -9.20 -39.40 -52.82
C ALA A 312 -8.50 -38.16 -53.43
N SER A 313 -9.26 -37.24 -54.07
CA SER A 313 -8.74 -36.02 -54.70
C SER A 313 -8.28 -34.94 -53.73
N THR A 314 -8.77 -34.94 -52.50
CA THR A 314 -8.46 -33.92 -51.49
C THR A 314 -7.67 -34.47 -50.28
N SER A 315 -7.46 -35.78 -50.21
CA SER A 315 -6.83 -36.48 -49.08
C SER A 315 -5.44 -35.91 -48.72
N ASN A 316 -4.59 -35.62 -49.73
CA ASN A 316 -3.25 -35.08 -49.48
C ASN A 316 -3.29 -33.66 -48.86
N ARG A 317 -4.24 -32.82 -49.30
CA ARG A 317 -4.48 -31.49 -48.71
C ARG A 317 -5.04 -31.60 -47.29
N ALA A 318 -5.93 -32.57 -47.05
CA ALA A 318 -6.48 -32.83 -45.73
C ALA A 318 -5.39 -33.31 -44.76
N LYS A 319 -4.48 -34.21 -45.16
CA LYS A 319 -3.32 -34.66 -44.37
C LYS A 319 -2.33 -33.53 -44.04
N SER A 320 -2.09 -32.62 -45.02
CA SER A 320 -1.20 -31.45 -44.76
C SER A 320 -1.83 -30.52 -43.74
N ARG A 321 -3.15 -30.24 -43.84
CA ARG A 321 -3.87 -29.42 -42.84
C ARG A 321 -4.02 -30.12 -41.50
N GLN A 322 -4.13 -31.43 -41.46
CA GLN A 322 -4.09 -32.20 -40.20
C GLN A 322 -2.79 -32.02 -39.46
N LYS A 323 -1.61 -32.08 -40.13
CA LYS A 323 -0.32 -31.80 -39.53
C LYS A 323 -0.19 -30.35 -39.02
N ALA A 324 -0.79 -29.40 -39.76
CA ALA A 324 -0.83 -28.00 -39.31
C ALA A 324 -1.74 -27.83 -38.09
N LEU A 325 -2.86 -28.53 -38.03
CA LEU A 325 -3.77 -28.57 -36.88
C LEU A 325 -3.10 -29.12 -35.63
N GLU A 326 -2.40 -30.26 -35.77
CA GLU A 326 -1.64 -30.88 -34.67
C GLU A 326 -0.61 -29.89 -34.09
N ARG A 327 0.12 -29.16 -34.95
CA ARG A 327 1.06 -28.10 -34.50
C ARG A 327 0.38 -26.91 -33.80
N LEU A 328 -0.79 -26.51 -34.31
CA LEU A 328 -1.57 -25.42 -33.68
C LEU A 328 -2.13 -25.86 -32.33
N GLU A 329 -2.57 -27.12 -32.18
CA GLU A 329 -3.06 -27.66 -30.92
C GLU A 329 -1.93 -27.83 -29.90
N GLU A 330 -0.73 -28.25 -30.34
CA GLU A 330 0.48 -28.31 -29.47
C GLU A 330 0.92 -26.93 -28.97
N ASN A 331 0.82 -25.91 -29.83
CA ASN A 331 1.21 -24.54 -29.51
C ASN A 331 0.08 -23.71 -28.85
N LEU A 332 -1.10 -24.30 -28.65
CA LEU A 332 -2.23 -23.60 -28.07
C LEU A 332 -1.99 -23.27 -26.59
N GLN A 333 -1.61 -22.04 -26.33
CA GLN A 333 -1.49 -21.55 -24.95
C GLN A 333 -2.88 -21.22 -24.40
N LYS A 334 -3.41 -22.12 -23.58
CA LYS A 334 -4.63 -21.83 -22.83
C LYS A 334 -4.37 -20.67 -21.88
N PRO A 335 -5.25 -19.65 -21.82
CA PRO A 335 -5.15 -18.63 -20.78
C PRO A 335 -5.04 -19.31 -19.41
N LYS A 336 -4.00 -19.00 -18.65
CA LYS A 336 -3.87 -19.56 -17.30
C LYS A 336 -5.10 -19.11 -16.49
N PRO A 337 -5.81 -20.02 -15.83
CA PRO A 337 -7.00 -19.63 -15.07
C PRO A 337 -6.60 -18.64 -13.99
N ALA A 338 -7.08 -17.42 -14.11
CA ALA A 338 -6.99 -16.47 -13.01
C ALA A 338 -7.74 -17.05 -11.80
N PRO A 339 -7.21 -16.95 -10.58
CA PRO A 339 -7.95 -17.35 -9.39
C PRO A 339 -9.28 -16.61 -9.39
N LYS A 340 -10.38 -17.35 -9.38
CA LYS A 340 -11.72 -16.75 -9.40
C LYS A 340 -11.90 -15.96 -8.11
N PRO A 341 -12.18 -14.64 -8.18
CA PRO A 341 -12.45 -13.87 -6.99
C PRO A 341 -13.68 -14.45 -6.26
N PRO A 342 -13.71 -14.38 -4.92
CA PRO A 342 -14.86 -14.83 -4.17
C PRO A 342 -16.13 -14.08 -4.61
N LEU A 343 -17.26 -14.77 -4.62
CA LEU A 343 -18.58 -14.24 -4.99
C LEU A 343 -19.39 -13.98 -3.71
N ILE A 344 -19.14 -12.84 -3.08
CA ILE A 344 -19.85 -12.45 -1.85
C ILE A 344 -21.10 -11.67 -2.25
N ARG A 345 -22.26 -12.07 -1.70
CA ARG A 345 -23.53 -11.35 -1.83
C ARG A 345 -24.32 -11.47 -0.55
N PHE A 346 -24.70 -10.35 0.00
CA PHE A 346 -25.57 -10.29 1.17
C PHE A 346 -27.03 -10.15 0.74
N LYS A 347 -27.90 -10.93 1.32
CA LYS A 347 -29.35 -10.88 1.10
C LYS A 347 -30.03 -10.56 2.43
N LYS A 348 -30.98 -9.64 2.44
CA LYS A 348 -31.83 -9.37 3.60
C LYS A 348 -33.08 -10.26 3.58
N SER A 349 -33.56 -10.67 4.76
CA SER A 349 -34.79 -11.44 4.92
C SER A 349 -36.05 -10.59 4.78
N ARG A 350 -36.01 -9.36 5.33
CA ARG A 350 -37.13 -8.41 5.39
C ARG A 350 -36.61 -6.98 5.55
N ASP A 351 -37.49 -6.00 5.38
CA ASP A 351 -37.16 -4.62 5.65
C ASP A 351 -37.41 -4.25 7.13
N PRO A 352 -36.46 -3.56 7.79
CA PRO A 352 -36.68 -3.00 9.11
C PRO A 352 -37.59 -1.77 9.05
N VAL A 353 -38.07 -1.30 10.20
CA VAL A 353 -38.76 -0.01 10.35
C VAL A 353 -37.80 1.14 9.96
N ARG A 354 -38.33 2.35 9.70
CA ARG A 354 -37.56 3.51 9.24
C ARG A 354 -36.40 3.85 10.17
N ASP A 355 -36.67 3.90 11.49
CA ASP A 355 -35.66 4.21 12.50
C ASP A 355 -35.07 2.88 13.02
N VAL A 356 -33.86 2.56 12.55
CA VAL A 356 -33.20 1.26 12.77
C VAL A 356 -32.49 1.24 14.10
N LEU A 357 -31.77 2.29 14.45
CA LEU A 357 -31.01 2.41 15.69
C LEU A 357 -31.12 3.82 16.25
N THR A 358 -31.47 3.91 17.53
CA THR A 358 -31.41 5.16 18.31
C THR A 358 -30.56 4.94 19.55
N VAL A 359 -29.51 5.73 19.69
CA VAL A 359 -28.58 5.71 20.82
C VAL A 359 -28.65 7.08 21.51
N LYS A 360 -28.86 7.08 22.84
CA LYS A 360 -28.90 8.29 23.64
C LYS A 360 -27.94 8.19 24.82
N ASP A 361 -27.10 9.19 24.98
CA ASP A 361 -26.15 9.37 26.08
C ASP A 361 -25.33 8.09 26.41
N LEU A 362 -24.91 7.37 25.37
CA LEU A 362 -24.17 6.12 25.54
C LEU A 362 -22.78 6.38 26.11
N CYS A 363 -22.49 5.69 27.21
CA CYS A 363 -21.18 5.67 27.85
C CYS A 363 -20.66 4.24 27.89
N VAL A 364 -19.48 4.02 27.36
CA VAL A 364 -18.81 2.70 27.32
C VAL A 364 -17.56 2.74 28.17
N SER A 365 -17.43 1.77 29.09
CA SER A 365 -16.29 1.59 29.96
C SER A 365 -15.80 0.15 29.89
N VAL A 366 -14.47 -0.06 29.90
CA VAL A 366 -13.84 -1.38 29.87
C VAL A 366 -12.95 -1.55 31.08
N GLY A 367 -12.90 -2.75 31.64
CA GLY A 367 -12.13 -3.10 32.83
C GLY A 367 -13.01 -3.51 34.01
N GLN A 368 -12.41 -4.16 35.02
CA GLN A 368 -13.07 -4.59 36.25
C GLN A 368 -12.58 -3.75 37.43
N ASN A 369 -13.50 -3.40 38.33
CA ASN A 369 -13.24 -2.65 39.60
C ASN A 369 -12.49 -1.32 39.41
N GLU A 370 -11.43 -1.07 40.17
CA GLU A 370 -10.69 0.19 40.22
C GLU A 370 -9.92 0.53 38.93
N ARG A 371 -9.82 -0.40 37.95
CA ARG A 371 -9.18 -0.19 36.64
C ARG A 371 -10.19 0.07 35.52
N LYS A 372 -11.36 0.60 35.87
CA LYS A 372 -12.38 0.93 34.88
C LYS A 372 -11.95 2.15 34.05
N LYS A 373 -11.61 1.91 32.78
CA LYS A 373 -11.27 2.99 31.82
C LYS A 373 -12.53 3.33 31.04
N GLN A 374 -12.96 4.57 31.12
CA GLN A 374 -14.02 5.11 30.27
C GLN A 374 -13.46 5.37 28.88
N LEU A 375 -14.06 4.76 27.85
CA LEU A 375 -13.66 4.89 26.47
C LEU A 375 -14.54 5.91 25.73
N LEU A 376 -15.84 5.94 26.04
CA LEU A 376 -16.80 6.79 25.36
C LEU A 376 -17.73 7.43 26.40
N SER A 377 -18.13 8.68 26.15
CA SER A 377 -19.09 9.42 26.98
C SER A 377 -20.05 10.21 26.13
N GLY A 378 -21.37 10.07 26.41
CA GLY A 378 -22.42 10.90 25.85
C GLY A 378 -22.63 10.75 24.34
N LEU A 379 -22.46 9.52 23.77
CA LEU A 379 -22.74 9.31 22.35
C LEU A 379 -24.23 9.38 22.07
N ASN A 380 -24.61 10.23 21.12
CA ASN A 380 -25.94 10.29 20.53
C ASN A 380 -25.86 9.95 19.05
N LEU A 381 -26.57 8.92 18.60
CA LEU A 381 -26.51 8.43 17.23
C LEU A 381 -27.88 7.95 16.77
N GLU A 382 -28.30 8.38 15.59
CA GLU A 382 -29.50 7.88 14.92
C GLU A 382 -29.12 7.32 13.55
N VAL A 383 -29.57 6.08 13.29
CA VAL A 383 -29.34 5.39 12.01
C VAL A 383 -30.69 5.00 11.42
N LYS A 384 -30.92 5.39 10.18
CA LYS A 384 -32.15 5.08 9.44
C LYS A 384 -31.98 3.89 8.52
N ARG A 385 -33.11 3.31 8.10
CA ARG A 385 -33.13 2.20 7.14
C ARG A 385 -32.39 2.53 5.86
N GLY A 386 -31.52 1.61 5.45
CA GLY A 386 -30.70 1.74 4.22
C GLY A 386 -29.53 2.69 4.36
N GLU A 387 -29.33 3.31 5.53
CA GLU A 387 -28.22 4.21 5.77
C GLU A 387 -26.90 3.42 5.95
N LYS A 388 -25.84 3.93 5.36
CA LYS A 388 -24.52 3.31 5.40
C LYS A 388 -23.57 4.20 6.20
N LEU A 389 -23.26 3.78 7.44
CA LEU A 389 -22.43 4.51 8.39
C LEU A 389 -21.03 3.86 8.46
N ALA A 390 -20.01 4.65 8.19
CA ALA A 390 -18.63 4.27 8.47
C ALA A 390 -18.16 4.85 9.82
N ILE A 391 -17.40 4.09 10.59
CA ILE A 391 -16.84 4.51 11.88
C ILE A 391 -15.32 4.50 11.76
N ILE A 392 -14.69 5.63 12.02
CA ILE A 392 -13.25 5.82 11.97
C ILE A 392 -12.73 6.39 13.30
N GLY A 393 -11.43 6.26 13.55
CA GLY A 393 -10.79 6.81 14.77
C GLY A 393 -9.50 6.09 15.09
N ALA A 394 -8.70 6.65 16.00
CA ALA A 394 -7.43 6.07 16.43
C ALA A 394 -7.59 4.66 17.01
N ASN A 395 -6.52 3.88 17.02
CA ASN A 395 -6.53 2.58 17.68
C ASN A 395 -6.71 2.76 19.19
N GLY A 396 -7.51 1.88 19.81
CA GLY A 396 -7.79 1.93 21.24
C GLY A 396 -8.81 3.00 21.67
N VAL A 397 -9.41 3.78 20.74
CA VAL A 397 -10.44 4.78 21.07
C VAL A 397 -11.79 4.17 21.46
N GLY A 398 -11.97 2.86 21.20
CA GLY A 398 -13.19 2.14 21.60
C GLY A 398 -14.15 1.78 20.47
N LYS A 399 -13.69 1.75 19.20
CA LYS A 399 -14.51 1.40 18.01
C LYS A 399 -15.18 0.02 18.17
N THR A 400 -14.40 -1.04 18.40
CA THR A 400 -14.89 -2.39 18.66
C THR A 400 -15.79 -2.46 19.90
N SER A 401 -15.44 -1.71 20.97
CA SER A 401 -16.25 -1.66 22.20
C SER A 401 -17.60 -1.02 21.94
N LEU A 402 -17.67 -0.01 21.08
CA LEU A 402 -18.94 0.57 20.62
C LEU A 402 -19.79 -0.49 19.91
N LEU A 403 -19.22 -1.20 18.91
CA LEU A 403 -19.96 -2.22 18.17
C LEU A 403 -20.47 -3.34 19.09
N ARG A 404 -19.64 -3.83 20.04
CA ARG A 404 -20.04 -4.82 21.04
C ARG A 404 -21.10 -4.31 22.01
N SER A 405 -21.12 -3.00 22.32
CA SER A 405 -22.20 -2.42 23.12
C SER A 405 -23.50 -2.36 22.33
N LEU A 406 -23.44 -2.05 21.03
CA LEU A 406 -24.61 -2.03 20.14
C LEU A 406 -25.21 -3.42 19.94
N THR A 407 -24.38 -4.49 19.91
CA THR A 407 -24.82 -5.88 19.81
C THR A 407 -25.27 -6.48 21.16
N GLY A 408 -25.07 -5.74 22.26
CA GLY A 408 -25.42 -6.21 23.62
C GLY A 408 -24.41 -7.13 24.28
N GLU A 409 -23.25 -7.37 23.66
CA GLU A 409 -22.18 -8.19 24.22
C GLU A 409 -21.43 -7.49 25.35
N LEU A 410 -21.35 -6.14 25.30
CA LEU A 410 -20.71 -5.32 26.31
C LEU A 410 -21.73 -4.45 27.04
N LYS A 411 -21.72 -4.50 28.37
CA LYS A 411 -22.57 -3.65 29.21
C LYS A 411 -22.15 -2.18 29.11
N CYS A 412 -23.08 -1.30 28.88
CA CYS A 412 -22.89 0.13 28.76
C CYS A 412 -23.93 0.90 29.59
N ALA A 413 -23.69 2.18 29.84
CA ALA A 413 -24.67 3.09 30.40
C ALA A 413 -25.24 3.95 29.25
N GLY A 414 -26.50 4.38 29.36
CA GLY A 414 -27.24 5.06 28.32
C GLY A 414 -28.31 4.18 27.70
N MET A 415 -28.93 4.65 26.64
CA MET A 415 -30.07 3.98 26.00
C MET A 415 -29.70 3.56 24.57
N ILE A 416 -29.89 2.28 24.27
CA ILE A 416 -29.76 1.71 22.92
C ILE A 416 -31.11 1.10 22.57
N GLU A 417 -31.75 1.61 21.54
CA GLU A 417 -33.02 1.10 21.02
C GLU A 417 -32.87 0.66 19.58
N TRP A 418 -33.11 -0.62 19.32
CA TRP A 418 -33.24 -1.18 17.98
C TRP A 418 -34.69 -1.11 17.52
N GLY A 419 -34.90 -0.69 16.30
CA GLY A 419 -36.20 -0.66 15.67
C GLY A 419 -36.80 -2.07 15.51
N ARG A 420 -38.12 -2.14 15.28
CA ARG A 420 -38.79 -3.43 15.02
C ARG A 420 -38.30 -4.05 13.73
N ASN A 421 -38.28 -5.37 13.68
CA ASN A 421 -37.84 -6.16 12.51
C ASN A 421 -36.35 -5.97 12.12
N CYS A 422 -35.50 -5.57 13.05
CA CYS A 422 -34.07 -5.51 12.85
C CYS A 422 -33.45 -6.89 13.09
N ASP A 423 -32.90 -7.50 12.03
CA ASP A 423 -32.15 -8.76 12.08
C ASP A 423 -30.67 -8.39 11.95
N ILE A 424 -29.94 -8.38 13.08
CA ILE A 424 -28.57 -7.92 13.16
C ILE A 424 -27.62 -9.08 12.85
N SER A 425 -26.68 -8.85 11.95
CA SER A 425 -25.58 -9.76 11.67
C SER A 425 -24.25 -9.05 11.95
N TYR A 426 -23.47 -9.64 12.84
CA TYR A 426 -22.20 -9.05 13.29
C TYR A 426 -21.00 -9.85 12.77
N PHE A 427 -20.05 -9.11 12.19
CA PHE A 427 -18.74 -9.61 11.78
C PHE A 427 -17.70 -9.10 12.78
N ASP A 428 -17.25 -9.98 13.67
CA ASP A 428 -16.27 -9.67 14.69
C ASP A 428 -14.84 -9.86 14.16
N GLN A 429 -13.97 -8.94 14.51
CA GLN A 429 -12.53 -9.02 14.22
C GLN A 429 -11.85 -10.16 15.01
N SER A 430 -12.36 -10.53 16.19
CA SER A 430 -11.74 -11.55 17.05
C SER A 430 -11.67 -12.92 16.37
N GLU A 431 -10.66 -13.72 16.72
CA GLU A 431 -10.50 -15.08 16.20
C GLU A 431 -11.58 -16.05 16.71
N GLY A 432 -12.39 -15.63 17.68
CA GLY A 432 -13.49 -16.40 18.25
C GLY A 432 -14.73 -16.50 17.33
N GLY A 433 -15.56 -17.47 17.58
CA GLY A 433 -16.86 -17.66 16.90
C GLY A 433 -17.00 -18.98 16.15
N PHE A 434 -15.93 -19.73 15.98
CA PHE A 434 -15.94 -21.11 15.49
C PHE A 434 -15.10 -22.00 16.41
N ASP A 435 -15.50 -23.26 16.53
CA ASP A 435 -14.72 -24.29 17.20
C ASP A 435 -13.48 -24.62 16.34
N GLY A 436 -12.31 -24.44 16.90
CA GLY A 436 -11.05 -24.59 16.16
C GLY A 436 -10.78 -26.00 15.66
N ASP A 437 -11.29 -27.03 16.39
CA ASP A 437 -11.04 -28.44 16.05
C ASP A 437 -11.95 -28.94 14.93
N LYS A 438 -13.04 -28.22 14.64
CA LYS A 438 -14.00 -28.60 13.59
C LYS A 438 -13.51 -28.13 12.21
N THR A 439 -13.91 -28.88 11.20
CA THR A 439 -13.70 -28.48 9.81
C THR A 439 -14.51 -27.21 9.48
N ALA A 440 -14.08 -26.45 8.47
CA ALA A 440 -14.79 -25.25 8.04
C ALA A 440 -16.26 -25.56 7.67
N LEU A 441 -16.52 -26.74 7.10
CA LEU A 441 -17.86 -27.23 6.79
C LEU A 441 -18.70 -27.47 8.04
N GLU A 442 -18.17 -28.24 9.00
CA GLU A 442 -18.85 -28.55 10.25
C GLU A 442 -19.06 -27.30 11.11
N ALA A 443 -18.07 -26.44 11.19
CA ALA A 443 -18.13 -25.18 11.93
C ALA A 443 -19.28 -24.30 11.44
N LEU A 444 -19.45 -24.18 10.11
CA LEU A 444 -20.53 -23.39 9.53
C LEU A 444 -21.90 -24.11 9.70
N TRP A 445 -21.93 -25.43 9.53
CA TRP A 445 -23.16 -26.20 9.67
C TRP A 445 -23.70 -26.22 11.12
N ASN A 446 -22.82 -26.23 12.11
CA ASN A 446 -23.23 -26.09 13.50
C ASN A 446 -23.94 -24.77 13.82
N VAL A 447 -23.57 -23.70 13.12
CA VAL A 447 -24.25 -22.39 13.26
C VAL A 447 -25.64 -22.43 12.59
N TYR A 448 -25.77 -23.16 11.48
CA TYR A 448 -27.01 -23.28 10.71
C TYR A 448 -27.49 -24.75 10.56
N PRO A 449 -27.88 -25.41 11.62
CA PRO A 449 -28.19 -26.85 11.61
C PRO A 449 -29.45 -27.20 10.81
N ARG A 450 -30.27 -26.21 10.48
CA ARG A 450 -31.49 -26.40 9.66
C ARG A 450 -31.25 -26.28 8.17
N GLU A 451 -30.06 -25.79 7.77
CA GLU A 451 -29.68 -25.66 6.37
C GLU A 451 -29.21 -26.99 5.82
N TYR A 452 -29.47 -27.21 4.52
CA TYR A 452 -28.99 -28.40 3.83
C TYR A 452 -27.48 -28.31 3.55
N GLU A 453 -26.79 -29.43 3.55
CA GLU A 453 -25.34 -29.51 3.30
C GLU A 453 -24.94 -28.82 2.00
N HIS A 454 -25.72 -28.97 0.92
CA HIS A 454 -25.44 -28.33 -0.37
C HIS A 454 -25.46 -26.80 -0.29
N THR A 455 -26.33 -26.21 0.57
CA THR A 455 -26.39 -24.76 0.82
C THR A 455 -25.10 -24.28 1.49
N ILE A 456 -24.66 -25.01 2.53
CA ILE A 456 -23.42 -24.74 3.24
C ILE A 456 -22.22 -24.85 2.31
N ARG A 457 -22.11 -25.94 1.53
CA ARG A 457 -21.04 -26.14 0.53
C ARG A 457 -21.05 -25.04 -0.54
N THR A 458 -22.23 -24.62 -0.98
CA THR A 458 -22.37 -23.52 -1.95
C THR A 458 -21.88 -22.19 -1.35
N ALA A 459 -22.21 -21.90 -0.09
CA ALA A 459 -21.72 -20.69 0.59
C ALA A 459 -20.19 -20.70 0.73
N LEU A 460 -19.61 -21.84 1.14
CA LEU A 460 -18.15 -22.02 1.20
C LEU A 460 -17.50 -21.89 -0.18
N GLY A 461 -18.08 -22.49 -1.22
CA GLY A 461 -17.60 -22.40 -2.59
C GLY A 461 -17.60 -20.97 -3.13
N ARG A 462 -18.62 -20.17 -2.79
CA ARG A 462 -18.69 -18.75 -3.16
C ARG A 462 -17.58 -17.91 -2.54
N VAL A 463 -17.16 -18.21 -1.33
CA VAL A 463 -16.03 -17.51 -0.69
C VAL A 463 -14.66 -18.14 -1.03
N GLY A 464 -14.62 -19.12 -1.94
CA GLY A 464 -13.38 -19.76 -2.38
C GLY A 464 -12.82 -20.81 -1.42
N LEU A 465 -13.62 -21.31 -0.47
CA LEU A 465 -13.28 -22.44 0.39
C LEU A 465 -13.86 -23.73 -0.23
N THR A 466 -13.10 -24.37 -1.14
CA THR A 466 -13.54 -25.54 -1.89
C THR A 466 -12.64 -26.74 -1.63
N GLY A 467 -13.14 -27.95 -1.92
CA GLY A 467 -12.36 -29.19 -1.86
C GLY A 467 -11.76 -29.43 -0.47
N GLU A 468 -10.45 -29.65 -0.42
CA GLU A 468 -9.70 -29.92 0.82
C GLU A 468 -9.76 -28.74 1.81
N ASN A 469 -9.79 -27.50 1.32
CA ASN A 469 -9.85 -26.32 2.20
C ASN A 469 -11.14 -26.24 3.02
N ALA A 470 -12.26 -26.80 2.51
CA ALA A 470 -13.49 -26.87 3.27
C ALA A 470 -13.45 -27.94 4.38
N GLN A 471 -12.55 -28.91 4.27
CA GLN A 471 -12.38 -30.01 5.23
C GLN A 471 -11.23 -29.77 6.22
N LYS A 472 -10.46 -28.68 6.06
CA LYS A 472 -9.42 -28.30 7.03
C LYS A 472 -10.04 -27.84 8.35
N PRO A 473 -9.44 -28.22 9.50
CA PRO A 473 -9.80 -27.65 10.79
C PRO A 473 -9.63 -26.13 10.79
N VAL A 474 -10.53 -25.42 11.47
CA VAL A 474 -10.53 -23.95 11.51
C VAL A 474 -9.23 -23.39 12.09
N CYS A 475 -8.60 -24.09 13.05
CA CYS A 475 -7.33 -23.68 13.65
C CYS A 475 -6.17 -23.64 12.64
N ILE A 476 -6.22 -24.46 11.57
CA ILE A 476 -5.16 -24.55 10.54
C ILE A 476 -5.39 -23.52 9.41
N LEU A 477 -6.59 -22.95 9.29
CA LEU A 477 -6.90 -21.96 8.27
C LEU A 477 -6.06 -20.70 8.45
N SER A 478 -5.58 -20.14 7.36
CA SER A 478 -4.94 -18.81 7.33
C SER A 478 -5.93 -17.72 7.77
N GLY A 479 -5.42 -16.56 8.19
CA GLY A 479 -6.25 -15.42 8.58
C GLY A 479 -7.25 -15.01 7.49
N GLY A 480 -6.82 -15.02 6.22
CA GLY A 480 -7.70 -14.73 5.08
C GLY A 480 -8.76 -15.80 4.83
N GLU A 481 -8.44 -17.09 5.02
CA GLU A 481 -9.41 -18.19 4.93
C GLU A 481 -10.42 -18.13 6.06
N ARG A 482 -9.99 -17.83 7.28
CA ARG A 482 -10.90 -17.59 8.43
C ARG A 482 -11.84 -16.41 8.18
N ALA A 483 -11.34 -15.30 7.64
CA ALA A 483 -12.18 -14.17 7.27
C ALA A 483 -13.22 -14.56 6.20
N ARG A 484 -12.83 -15.32 5.17
CA ARG A 484 -13.76 -15.83 4.15
C ARG A 484 -14.82 -16.78 4.75
N LEU A 485 -14.47 -17.63 5.73
CA LEU A 485 -15.43 -18.45 6.46
C LEU A 485 -16.46 -17.59 7.22
N LYS A 486 -16.01 -16.49 7.86
CA LYS A 486 -16.91 -15.53 8.52
C LYS A 486 -17.86 -14.86 7.52
N PHE A 487 -17.38 -14.53 6.30
CA PHE A 487 -18.27 -14.01 5.25
C PHE A 487 -19.29 -15.06 4.78
N ALA A 488 -18.94 -16.34 4.68
CA ALA A 488 -19.90 -17.40 4.40
C ALA A 488 -21.00 -17.45 5.47
N ARG A 489 -20.64 -17.34 6.77
CA ARG A 489 -21.59 -17.21 7.88
C ARG A 489 -22.49 -15.98 7.71
N LEU A 490 -21.92 -14.84 7.37
CA LEU A 490 -22.67 -13.60 7.19
C LEU A 490 -23.63 -13.66 5.99
N MET A 491 -23.26 -14.37 4.92
CA MET A 491 -24.14 -14.58 3.75
C MET A 491 -25.37 -15.43 4.09
N LEU A 492 -25.23 -16.39 5.02
CA LEU A 492 -26.32 -17.29 5.45
C LEU A 492 -27.22 -16.67 6.52
N SER A 493 -26.77 -15.63 7.22
CA SER A 493 -27.56 -14.99 8.28
C SER A 493 -28.77 -14.21 7.78
N HIS A 494 -28.75 -13.76 6.52
CA HIS A 494 -29.79 -12.96 5.89
C HIS A 494 -30.22 -11.71 6.68
N GLY A 495 -29.30 -11.13 7.48
CA GLY A 495 -29.56 -9.94 8.27
C GLY A 495 -29.85 -8.71 7.40
N ASN A 496 -30.73 -7.82 7.93
CA ASN A 496 -31.04 -6.55 7.29
C ASN A 496 -30.20 -5.38 7.84
N VAL A 497 -29.51 -5.61 8.96
CA VAL A 497 -28.51 -4.72 9.54
C VAL A 497 -27.19 -5.47 9.65
N LEU A 498 -26.16 -5.01 8.92
CA LEU A 498 -24.82 -5.58 9.01
C LEU A 498 -23.92 -4.66 9.84
N ILE A 499 -23.31 -5.21 10.86
CA ILE A 499 -22.30 -4.57 11.69
C ILE A 499 -20.97 -5.26 11.41
N LEU A 500 -19.98 -4.52 10.88
CA LEU A 500 -18.71 -5.09 10.46
C LEU A 500 -17.54 -4.37 11.16
N ASP A 501 -16.71 -5.15 11.83
CA ASP A 501 -15.48 -4.65 12.48
C ASP A 501 -14.25 -5.05 11.68
N GLU A 502 -13.63 -4.08 10.98
CA GLU A 502 -12.46 -4.24 10.11
C GLU A 502 -12.59 -5.41 9.11
N PRO A 503 -13.63 -5.43 8.27
CA PRO A 503 -13.93 -6.60 7.42
C PRO A 503 -12.88 -6.86 6.33
N THR A 504 -12.03 -5.88 6.00
CA THR A 504 -11.01 -5.99 4.94
C THR A 504 -9.65 -6.43 5.44
N ASN A 505 -9.45 -6.56 6.77
CA ASN A 505 -8.19 -7.02 7.33
C ASN A 505 -7.88 -8.47 6.94
N HIS A 506 -6.62 -8.75 6.64
CA HIS A 506 -6.11 -10.06 6.22
C HIS A 506 -6.66 -10.59 4.89
N LEU A 507 -7.46 -9.81 4.17
CA LEU A 507 -7.95 -10.18 2.84
C LEU A 507 -6.95 -9.77 1.76
N ASP A 508 -6.77 -10.64 0.76
CA ASP A 508 -6.07 -10.29 -0.47
C ASP A 508 -6.88 -9.29 -1.33
N LEU A 509 -6.23 -8.67 -2.30
CA LEU A 509 -6.85 -7.64 -3.15
C LEU A 509 -8.13 -8.12 -3.85
N GLY A 510 -8.14 -9.37 -4.34
CA GLY A 510 -9.34 -9.94 -4.99
C GLY A 510 -10.50 -10.15 -4.03
N SER A 511 -10.22 -10.60 -2.80
CA SER A 511 -11.23 -10.74 -1.74
C SER A 511 -11.74 -9.38 -1.25
N LYS A 512 -10.87 -8.38 -1.13
CA LYS A 512 -11.28 -7.00 -0.81
C LYS A 512 -12.24 -6.44 -1.87
N GLU A 513 -11.94 -6.63 -3.15
CA GLU A 513 -12.83 -6.21 -4.24
C GLU A 513 -14.21 -6.87 -4.18
N ALA A 514 -14.24 -8.15 -3.85
CA ALA A 514 -15.50 -8.87 -3.71
C ALA A 514 -16.33 -8.35 -2.53
N VAL A 515 -15.70 -8.05 -1.38
CA VAL A 515 -16.35 -7.43 -0.21
C VAL A 515 -16.84 -6.03 -0.54
N ASP A 516 -15.99 -5.18 -1.14
CA ASP A 516 -16.35 -3.82 -1.57
C ASP A 516 -17.61 -3.82 -2.44
N LYS A 517 -17.64 -4.71 -3.44
CA LYS A 517 -18.78 -4.87 -4.33
C LYS A 517 -20.02 -5.32 -3.58
N ALA A 518 -19.88 -6.31 -2.69
CA ALA A 518 -20.98 -6.85 -1.91
C ALA A 518 -21.61 -5.81 -0.97
N LEU A 519 -20.77 -4.97 -0.30
CA LEU A 519 -21.24 -3.91 0.58
C LEU A 519 -21.89 -2.75 -0.18
N ASN A 520 -21.36 -2.44 -1.37
CA ASN A 520 -21.97 -1.41 -2.21
C ASN A 520 -23.34 -1.83 -2.76
N GLU A 521 -23.47 -3.11 -3.18
CA GLU A 521 -24.71 -3.69 -3.70
C GLU A 521 -25.73 -4.03 -2.60
N PHE A 522 -25.32 -4.06 -1.32
CA PHE A 522 -26.24 -4.39 -0.24
C PHE A 522 -27.28 -3.31 0.00
N ASP A 523 -28.56 -3.69 -0.06
CA ASP A 523 -29.74 -2.82 0.08
C ASP A 523 -30.28 -2.81 1.53
N GLY A 524 -29.42 -3.00 2.53
CA GLY A 524 -29.73 -2.93 3.97
C GLY A 524 -28.97 -1.81 4.65
N THR A 525 -29.08 -1.77 5.99
CA THR A 525 -28.34 -0.82 6.84
C THR A 525 -26.96 -1.36 7.16
N LEU A 526 -25.93 -0.51 7.04
CA LEU A 526 -24.55 -0.88 7.29
C LEU A 526 -23.93 0.00 8.39
N LEU A 527 -23.26 -0.63 9.35
CA LEU A 527 -22.36 0.00 10.29
C LEU A 527 -20.98 -0.68 10.14
N VAL A 528 -19.99 0.05 9.66
CA VAL A 528 -18.68 -0.52 9.33
C VAL A 528 -17.57 0.26 10.00
N VAL A 529 -16.78 -0.40 10.83
CA VAL A 529 -15.47 0.11 11.28
C VAL A 529 -14.45 -0.29 10.24
N SER A 530 -13.74 0.67 9.66
CA SER A 530 -12.66 0.36 8.73
C SER A 530 -11.61 1.45 8.64
N HIS A 531 -10.38 1.06 8.38
CA HIS A 531 -9.25 1.91 8.01
C HIS A 531 -8.95 1.88 6.51
N ASP A 532 -9.71 1.11 5.72
CA ASP A 532 -9.55 0.99 4.27
C ASP A 532 -10.18 2.20 3.55
N ARG A 533 -9.32 3.11 3.08
CA ARG A 533 -9.73 4.34 2.37
C ARG A 533 -10.52 4.07 1.10
N TYR A 534 -10.19 2.99 0.40
CA TYR A 534 -10.87 2.62 -0.83
C TYR A 534 -12.32 2.20 -0.55
N LEU A 535 -12.52 1.41 0.50
CA LEU A 535 -13.84 1.04 0.99
C LEU A 535 -14.62 2.29 1.44
N LEU A 536 -13.99 3.17 2.24
CA LEU A 536 -14.59 4.39 2.76
C LEU A 536 -14.96 5.42 1.66
N ASN A 537 -14.38 5.32 0.46
CA ASN A 537 -14.75 6.14 -0.68
C ASN A 537 -15.91 5.57 -1.51
N LYS A 538 -16.26 4.30 -1.30
CA LYS A 538 -17.27 3.63 -2.13
C LYS A 538 -18.68 3.66 -1.55
N PHE A 539 -18.85 3.31 -0.27
CA PHE A 539 -20.16 2.96 0.23
C PHE A 539 -20.78 3.94 1.24
N PRO A 540 -20.05 4.66 2.13
CA PRO A 540 -20.68 5.37 3.24
C PRO A 540 -21.44 6.63 2.80
N ASP A 541 -22.60 6.84 3.43
CA ASP A 541 -23.37 8.08 3.37
C ASP A 541 -22.90 9.06 4.44
N LYS A 542 -22.44 8.52 5.58
CA LYS A 542 -21.93 9.27 6.74
C LYS A 542 -20.67 8.60 7.30
N ILE A 543 -19.79 9.42 7.86
CA ILE A 543 -18.60 8.98 8.58
C ILE A 543 -18.70 9.52 10.01
N LEU A 544 -18.63 8.62 10.99
CA LEU A 544 -18.51 8.92 12.41
C LEU A 544 -17.04 8.87 12.79
N GLU A 545 -16.43 10.01 13.07
CA GLU A 545 -15.07 10.09 13.59
C GLU A 545 -15.10 10.06 15.11
N MET A 546 -14.40 9.10 15.70
CA MET A 546 -14.27 8.94 17.15
C MET A 546 -12.93 9.51 17.63
N HIS A 547 -13.00 10.40 18.61
CA HIS A 547 -11.86 10.98 19.31
C HIS A 547 -11.94 10.68 20.82
N PRO A 548 -10.82 10.77 21.56
CA PRO A 548 -10.84 10.64 23.03
C PRO A 548 -11.78 11.66 23.70
N ASP A 549 -11.90 12.84 23.10
CA ASP A 549 -12.67 13.98 23.65
C ASP A 549 -14.11 14.04 23.12
N GLY A 550 -14.54 13.12 22.27
CA GLY A 550 -15.90 13.11 21.71
C GLY A 550 -16.00 12.51 20.32
N MET A 551 -17.10 12.79 19.65
CA MET A 551 -17.40 12.25 18.33
C MET A 551 -17.95 13.30 17.41
N LYS A 552 -17.64 13.15 16.11
CA LYS A 552 -18.14 14.05 15.07
C LYS A 552 -18.66 13.27 13.89
N ILE A 553 -19.82 13.66 13.39
CA ILE A 553 -20.43 13.05 12.20
C ILE A 553 -20.18 13.95 11.00
N TYR A 554 -19.66 13.37 9.94
CA TYR A 554 -19.44 14.02 8.65
C TYR A 554 -20.36 13.39 7.62
N HIS A 555 -20.96 14.21 6.76
CA HIS A 555 -21.82 13.72 5.68
C HIS A 555 -21.03 13.55 4.40
N GLY A 556 -21.12 12.37 3.80
CA GLY A 556 -20.48 12.01 2.54
C GLY A 556 -19.35 10.98 2.71
N ARG A 557 -18.63 10.76 1.61
CA ARG A 557 -17.55 9.78 1.50
C ARG A 557 -16.23 10.34 2.04
N TYR A 558 -15.21 9.48 2.07
CA TYR A 558 -13.91 9.78 2.65
C TYR A 558 -13.21 11.04 2.10
N ASP A 559 -13.20 11.25 0.77
CA ASP A 559 -12.56 12.45 0.18
C ASP A 559 -13.22 13.74 0.67
N ARG A 560 -14.56 13.73 0.80
CA ARG A 560 -15.30 14.87 1.33
C ARG A 560 -15.02 15.09 2.82
N TYR A 561 -14.87 14.01 3.60
CA TYR A 561 -14.46 14.08 5.00
C TYR A 561 -13.10 14.76 5.14
N ILE A 562 -12.10 14.37 4.32
CA ILE A 562 -10.76 14.97 4.35
C ILE A 562 -10.82 16.46 3.99
N ALA A 563 -11.57 16.82 2.94
CA ALA A 563 -11.73 18.22 2.55
C ALA A 563 -12.38 19.08 3.66
N GLN A 564 -13.39 18.53 4.34
CA GLN A 564 -14.02 19.21 5.47
C GLN A 564 -13.07 19.37 6.66
N LYS A 565 -12.28 18.34 6.95
CA LYS A 565 -11.31 18.35 8.05
C LYS A 565 -10.18 19.35 7.81
N GLN A 566 -9.71 19.46 6.57
CA GLN A 566 -8.70 20.46 6.18
C GLN A 566 -9.25 21.89 6.30
N SER A 567 -10.53 22.10 5.97
CA SER A 567 -11.16 23.42 6.12
C SER A 567 -11.46 23.82 7.57
N GLU A 568 -11.48 22.86 8.50
CA GLU A 568 -11.72 23.05 9.93
C GLU A 568 -10.41 23.20 10.74
N ALA A 569 -9.26 22.80 10.18
CA ALA A 569 -7.96 22.98 10.82
C ALA A 569 -7.64 24.49 10.84
N PRO A 570 -7.50 25.13 12.01
CA PRO A 570 -6.99 26.49 12.07
C PRO A 570 -5.54 26.45 11.60
N ASP A 571 -5.15 27.43 10.79
CA ASP A 571 -3.79 27.65 10.30
C ASP A 571 -2.76 27.32 11.37
N ALA A 572 -1.87 26.38 11.09
CA ALA A 572 -0.76 26.07 11.97
C ALA A 572 0.14 27.31 12.11
N PRO A 573 0.50 27.75 13.34
CA PRO A 573 1.30 28.94 13.51
C PRO A 573 2.71 28.72 12.96
N THR A 574 3.09 29.53 11.99
CA THR A 574 4.47 29.71 11.54
C THR A 574 5.31 30.12 12.76
N PRO A 575 6.49 29.51 13.04
CA PRO A 575 7.31 29.91 14.17
C PRO A 575 8.00 31.23 13.89
N GLY A 576 7.54 32.28 14.53
CA GLY A 576 8.26 33.56 14.59
C GLY A 576 7.43 34.84 14.55
N ALA A 577 6.54 35.09 15.51
CA ALA A 577 6.16 36.45 15.84
C ALA A 577 5.76 36.57 17.30
N LYS A 578 6.40 37.53 17.97
CA LYS A 578 6.28 37.83 19.40
C LYS A 578 4.88 38.33 19.77
N THR A 579 4.40 37.83 20.90
CA THR A 579 3.18 38.22 21.59
C THR A 579 3.15 39.68 22.02
N GLU A 580 2.07 40.41 21.70
CA GLU A 580 1.56 41.47 22.55
C GLU A 580 0.04 41.32 22.74
N LYS A 581 -0.36 41.20 23.99
CA LYS A 581 -1.75 41.15 24.45
C LYS A 581 -2.35 42.55 24.49
N LYS A 582 -3.58 42.74 24.03
CA LYS A 582 -4.62 43.54 24.75
C LYS A 582 -6.05 43.31 24.18
N PRO A 583 -7.11 43.64 24.93
CA PRO A 583 -8.36 42.89 24.97
C PRO A 583 -9.54 43.54 24.27
N GLY A 584 -10.49 42.68 23.84
CA GLY A 584 -11.90 42.96 23.74
C GLY A 584 -12.37 43.81 22.57
N GLN A 585 -13.09 43.16 21.63
CA GLN A 585 -14.43 43.60 21.19
C GLN A 585 -14.95 42.71 20.05
N THR A 586 -16.13 42.22 20.21
CA THR A 586 -16.99 41.59 19.19
C THR A 586 -17.17 42.53 18.00
N GLY A 587 -16.84 42.05 16.80
CA GLY A 587 -17.06 42.80 15.57
C GLY A 587 -17.03 41.88 14.34
N SER A 588 -18.16 41.68 13.72
CA SER A 588 -18.36 41.09 12.41
C SER A 588 -17.42 41.70 11.39
N CYS A 589 -16.49 40.86 10.85
CA CYS A 589 -15.50 41.32 9.88
C CYS A 589 -16.12 41.41 8.48
N TYR A 590 -16.61 42.58 8.12
CA TYR A 590 -16.94 42.95 6.75
C TYR A 590 -15.64 43.17 5.97
N ARG A 591 -15.28 42.23 5.06
CA ARG A 591 -14.19 42.43 4.10
C ARG A 591 -14.46 43.66 3.21
N THR A 592 -13.54 44.58 3.14
CA THR A 592 -13.66 45.82 2.36
C THR A 592 -13.69 45.49 0.86
N LYS A 593 -14.44 46.33 0.08
CA LYS A 593 -14.60 46.21 -1.37
C LYS A 593 -13.25 46.21 -2.12
N LYS A 594 -12.22 46.81 -1.52
CA LYS A 594 -10.85 46.89 -2.05
C LYS A 594 -10.12 45.55 -1.97
N GLN A 595 -10.23 44.82 -0.87
CA GLN A 595 -9.61 43.48 -0.70
C GLN A 595 -10.23 42.44 -1.65
N ARG A 596 -11.55 42.47 -1.87
CA ARG A 596 -12.19 41.60 -2.87
C ARG A 596 -11.76 41.90 -4.31
N SER A 597 -11.44 43.17 -4.62
CA SER A 597 -10.95 43.57 -5.95
C SER A 597 -9.52 43.13 -6.17
N GLU A 598 -8.66 43.13 -5.14
CA GLU A 598 -7.27 42.69 -5.19
C GLU A 598 -7.18 41.16 -5.31
N GLU A 599 -7.96 40.43 -4.52
CA GLU A 599 -8.07 38.96 -4.62
C GLU A 599 -8.61 38.50 -5.99
N ALA A 600 -9.60 39.23 -6.55
CA ALA A 600 -10.13 38.94 -7.88
C ALA A 600 -9.10 39.19 -9.00
N ALA A 601 -8.28 40.25 -8.86
CA ALA A 601 -7.22 40.58 -9.81
C ALA A 601 -6.05 39.56 -9.73
N GLN A 602 -5.72 39.07 -8.54
CA GLN A 602 -4.72 38.00 -8.36
C GLN A 602 -5.20 36.68 -8.96
N ARG A 603 -6.42 36.25 -8.71
CA ARG A 603 -7.01 35.04 -9.31
C ARG A 603 -7.05 35.12 -10.85
N SER A 604 -7.37 36.30 -11.40
CA SER A 604 -7.36 36.50 -12.85
C SER A 604 -5.94 36.42 -13.45
N LYS A 605 -4.90 36.88 -12.73
CA LYS A 605 -3.52 36.75 -13.16
C LYS A 605 -3.02 35.31 -13.08
N LEU A 606 -3.37 34.57 -12.03
CA LEU A 606 -3.06 33.14 -11.86
C LEU A 606 -3.70 32.30 -12.98
N ALA A 607 -5.00 32.48 -13.23
CA ALA A 607 -5.70 31.78 -14.32
C ALA A 607 -5.13 32.13 -15.71
N GLY A 608 -4.64 33.36 -15.92
CA GLY A 608 -3.96 33.75 -17.16
C GLY A 608 -2.61 33.09 -17.34
N LEU A 609 -1.83 32.89 -16.25
CA LEU A 609 -0.56 32.17 -16.30
C LEU A 609 -0.78 30.66 -16.48
N GLU A 610 -1.75 30.06 -15.83
CA GLU A 610 -2.09 28.65 -15.99
C GLU A 610 -2.48 28.32 -17.44
N SER A 611 -3.34 29.16 -18.06
CA SER A 611 -3.69 29.00 -19.48
C SER A 611 -2.49 29.15 -20.41
N LYS A 612 -1.52 30.03 -20.06
CA LYS A 612 -0.30 30.22 -20.86
C LYS A 612 0.66 29.02 -20.70
N ILE A 613 0.80 28.45 -19.52
CA ILE A 613 1.56 27.24 -19.23
C ILE A 613 1.00 26.09 -20.07
N GLU A 614 -0.32 25.85 -20.04
CA GLU A 614 -0.98 24.78 -20.78
C GLU A 614 -0.80 24.92 -22.30
N SER A 615 -0.84 26.18 -22.82
CA SER A 615 -0.57 26.42 -24.24
C SER A 615 0.89 26.13 -24.64
N LEU A 616 1.85 26.48 -23.79
CA LEU A 616 3.28 26.23 -24.04
C LEU A 616 3.61 24.73 -23.96
N GLU A 617 3.02 24.00 -23.03
CA GLU A 617 3.15 22.52 -22.93
C GLU A 617 2.61 21.83 -24.19
N CYS A 618 1.48 22.32 -24.72
CA CYS A 618 0.89 21.79 -25.96
C CYS A 618 1.79 22.08 -27.18
N GLU A 619 2.40 23.29 -27.28
CA GLU A 619 3.34 23.65 -28.34
C GLU A 619 4.63 22.83 -28.25
N ILE A 620 5.16 22.62 -27.04
CA ILE A 620 6.34 21.77 -26.81
C ILE A 620 6.08 20.35 -27.25
N SER A 621 4.96 19.75 -26.83
CA SER A 621 4.58 18.39 -27.22
C SER A 621 4.42 18.24 -28.74
N ARG A 622 3.91 19.27 -29.41
CA ARG A 622 3.79 19.29 -30.87
C ARG A 622 5.16 19.33 -31.56
N LEU A 623 6.07 20.21 -31.09
CA LEU A 623 7.43 20.30 -31.62
C LEU A 623 8.22 19.00 -31.38
N GLU A 624 8.05 18.34 -30.22
CA GLU A 624 8.67 17.05 -29.93
C GLU A 624 8.15 15.93 -30.86
N GLN A 625 6.86 15.93 -31.18
CA GLN A 625 6.30 14.99 -32.17
C GLN A 625 6.80 15.27 -33.60
N GLU A 626 6.91 16.53 -33.98
CA GLU A 626 7.44 16.91 -35.27
C GLU A 626 8.93 16.51 -35.42
N ILE A 627 9.76 16.74 -34.38
CA ILE A 627 11.17 16.32 -34.33
C ILE A 627 11.33 14.79 -34.38
N GLY A 628 10.39 14.04 -33.77
CA GLY A 628 10.37 12.56 -33.77
C GLY A 628 9.91 11.93 -35.10
N SER A 629 9.49 12.73 -36.09
CA SER A 629 9.00 12.19 -37.36
C SER A 629 10.15 11.72 -38.27
N PRO A 630 10.07 10.54 -38.90
CA PRO A 630 11.12 10.03 -39.79
C PRO A 630 11.40 10.90 -41.00
N GLU A 631 10.45 11.75 -41.40
CA GLU A 631 10.55 12.64 -42.57
C GLU A 631 11.51 13.83 -42.32
N LEU A 632 11.57 14.31 -41.07
CA LEU A 632 12.47 15.44 -40.71
C LEU A 632 13.93 14.97 -40.45
N ALA A 633 14.16 13.70 -40.20
CA ALA A 633 15.53 13.18 -39.97
C ALA A 633 16.44 13.29 -41.18
N ALA A 634 15.90 13.57 -42.36
CA ALA A 634 16.68 13.77 -43.60
C ALA A 634 17.17 15.22 -43.81
N ASP A 635 16.63 16.21 -43.11
CA ASP A 635 16.98 17.65 -43.30
C ASP A 635 17.53 18.23 -41.99
N TYR A 636 18.89 18.26 -41.92
CA TYR A 636 19.62 18.70 -40.72
C TYR A 636 19.35 20.18 -40.36
N LEU A 637 19.16 21.06 -41.36
CA LEU A 637 18.93 22.48 -41.12
C LEU A 637 17.57 22.74 -40.51
N LEU A 638 16.55 22.07 -41.02
CA LEU A 638 15.18 22.15 -40.47
C LEU A 638 15.07 21.54 -39.09
N LEU A 639 15.80 20.44 -38.84
CA LEU A 639 15.89 19.80 -37.54
C LEU A 639 16.53 20.71 -36.48
N GLN A 640 17.61 21.42 -36.85
CA GLN A 640 18.27 22.37 -35.96
C GLN A 640 17.35 23.55 -35.61
N GLU A 641 16.64 24.10 -36.60
CA GLU A 641 15.68 25.20 -36.39
C GLU A 641 14.53 24.78 -35.42
N LYS A 642 14.05 23.55 -35.56
CA LYS A 642 13.03 23.02 -34.67
C LYS A 642 13.55 22.76 -33.24
N TYR A 643 14.79 22.33 -33.08
CA TYR A 643 15.41 22.19 -31.76
C TYR A 643 15.62 23.53 -31.06
N GLU A 644 16.07 24.57 -31.80
CA GLU A 644 16.21 25.93 -31.25
C GLU A 644 14.86 26.51 -30.84
N ALA A 645 13.80 26.26 -31.62
CA ALA A 645 12.44 26.64 -31.26
C ALA A 645 11.93 25.91 -30.02
N LEU A 646 12.20 24.60 -29.88
CA LEU A 646 11.85 23.80 -28.72
C LEU A 646 12.54 24.33 -27.46
N GLU A 647 13.83 24.63 -27.53
CA GLU A 647 14.60 25.13 -26.39
C GLU A 647 14.14 26.51 -25.95
N SER A 648 13.81 27.39 -26.90
CA SER A 648 13.20 28.70 -26.63
C SER A 648 11.85 28.57 -25.90
N LYS A 649 11.01 27.64 -26.33
CA LYS A 649 9.70 27.41 -25.68
C LYS A 649 9.83 26.81 -24.29
N ARG A 650 10.81 25.94 -24.04
CA ARG A 650 11.11 25.41 -22.69
C ARG A 650 11.55 26.51 -21.72
N ILE A 651 12.41 27.44 -22.19
CA ILE A 651 12.82 28.61 -21.39
C ILE A 651 11.60 29.50 -21.06
N GLU A 652 10.70 29.72 -22.03
CA GLU A 652 9.46 30.48 -21.81
C GLU A 652 8.52 29.80 -20.79
N LEU A 653 8.47 28.47 -20.81
CA LEU A 653 7.70 27.66 -19.85
C LEU A 653 8.27 27.79 -18.42
N ASP A 654 9.60 27.65 -18.28
CA ASP A 654 10.29 27.78 -16.99
C ASP A 654 10.09 29.18 -16.38
N GLU A 655 10.16 30.26 -17.20
CA GLU A 655 9.87 31.61 -16.73
C GLU A 655 8.40 31.78 -16.29
N CYS A 656 7.45 31.14 -16.97
CA CYS A 656 6.03 31.17 -16.58
C CYS A 656 5.80 30.39 -15.29
N LEU A 657 6.42 29.23 -15.10
CA LEU A 657 6.39 28.42 -13.88
C LEU A 657 7.00 29.17 -12.68
N ASP A 658 8.12 29.85 -12.88
CA ASP A 658 8.74 30.67 -11.85
C ASP A 658 7.84 31.85 -11.41
N ARG A 659 7.15 32.48 -12.36
CA ARG A 659 6.20 33.57 -12.05
C ARG A 659 4.96 33.04 -11.35
N TRP A 660 4.47 31.89 -11.77
CA TRP A 660 3.34 31.22 -11.15
C TRP A 660 3.66 30.79 -9.71
N SER A 661 4.84 30.18 -9.48
CA SER A 661 5.29 29.76 -8.14
C SER A 661 5.43 30.93 -7.15
N ARG A 662 5.92 32.08 -7.62
CA ARG A 662 6.01 33.31 -6.79
C ARG A 662 4.65 33.86 -6.43
N LEU A 663 3.69 33.86 -7.36
CA LEU A 663 2.33 34.33 -7.10
C LEU A 663 1.53 33.40 -6.19
N VAL A 664 1.83 32.09 -6.23
CA VAL A 664 1.23 31.08 -5.32
C VAL A 664 1.87 31.12 -3.93
N ALA A 665 3.16 31.50 -3.83
CA ALA A 665 3.85 31.66 -2.54
C ALA A 665 3.45 32.93 -1.79
N ASP A 666 2.92 33.94 -2.51
CA ASP A 666 2.43 35.21 -1.93
C ASP A 666 0.94 35.16 -1.53
N ASP A 667 0.23 34.01 -1.76
CA ASP A 667 -1.16 33.76 -1.36
C ASP A 667 -1.17 32.87 -0.10
#